data_152e0532671a43c5573d09d8ef6df2e3
#
_entry.id   152e0532671a43c5573d09d8ef6df2e3
#
_cell.length_a   1.000
_cell.length_b   1.000
_cell.length_c   1.000
_cell.angle_alpha   90.00
_cell.angle_beta   90.00
_cell.angle_gamma   90.00
#
_symmetry.space_group_name_H-M   'P 1'
#
loop_
_entity.id
_entity.type
_entity.pdbx_description
1 polymer ?
#
loop_
_entity_poly.entity_id
_entity_poly.type
_entity_poly.pdbx_seq_one_letter_code
_entity_poly.pdbx_strand_id
1 'polypeptide(L)'
;MTIAEILSQELGQKLQYIENVITLMDEGNTIPFIARYRKEMHGAMDDTTLRNLETRLTYLRNLQARRDEVKNSIENQGKLTEALAAAIDAAATLAEVEDLYRPYKQKRRTRGSMAREKGLEPLAAAIFAQDGRDVNELAQAYIDPDKGVNSLEEALQGANDIIAEDLSDDAAIRKSLRDLLNRRGSLVVKAVDPENDSVYKLYYDFNQPISRLMDHQILAINRGEKEELLKVTVALPGNEGAALVCRAALKPTLFVSQFVKAAAEDAYERLIFPSVQREIRSDLSDRAYTGAIHNFALNLKPLLMQPPVKGFVTMGLDPGYRNGCKVAVVDATGKVLATSVVYPTFSEKKKQEAIVTLSALMKKHNVSHIAIGNGTASRETEAMAVEMLRSFPHASYMIVNEAGASVYSASPLAAEEFPEFDVNLRSAVSIARRLQDPLAELVKIDPKAIGVGQYQHDCPQKELDTALNNVVEDCVNAVGVDVNTASRSLLQQVSGLNATTAKNIVAYREENGIFTSRAQLKKVPKLGAKAFQQSAGFLRIPESKEILDNTGVHPESYEAAKALLALFGLKKGDDMRALPEKLAAYGAAKAAAECAVGEITLVDIAKELSKPGRDPRDELPAPILRKDVLEMKDLVPGMELTGTVRNVIDFGVFVDIGVHQDGLVHISEVCNRRLKHPSEMLKVGDVVKVVVLAVEEKRHRISLSMKQVKK
;
A
#
# COMPACT_ATOMS: atom_id res chain seq x y z
N MET A 1 -25.73 -14.87 7.85
CA MET A 1 -24.37 -14.86 8.45
C MET A 1 -24.10 -13.49 8.98
N THR A 2 -23.57 -13.38 10.19
CA THR A 2 -23.10 -12.11 10.76
C THR A 2 -21.79 -11.66 10.09
N ILE A 3 -21.44 -10.38 10.21
CA ILE A 3 -20.16 -9.86 9.71
C ILE A 3 -18.97 -10.63 10.30
N ALA A 4 -19.05 -10.97 11.58
CA ALA A 4 -18.01 -11.75 12.27
C ALA A 4 -17.86 -13.17 11.69
N GLU A 5 -18.96 -13.85 11.39
CA GLU A 5 -18.94 -15.17 10.73
C GLU A 5 -18.33 -15.12 9.33
N ILE A 6 -18.64 -14.09 8.54
CA ILE A 6 -18.06 -13.88 7.20
C ILE A 6 -16.55 -13.70 7.32
N LEU A 7 -16.09 -12.82 8.20
CA LEU A 7 -14.67 -12.56 8.43
C LEU A 7 -13.94 -13.78 8.95
N SER A 8 -14.56 -14.57 9.83
CA SER A 8 -14.01 -15.84 10.33
C SER A 8 -13.73 -16.82 9.21
N GLN A 9 -14.65 -16.96 8.26
CA GLN A 9 -14.48 -17.84 7.10
C GLN A 9 -13.44 -17.31 6.11
N GLU A 10 -13.49 -16.02 5.77
CA GLU A 10 -12.58 -15.40 4.79
C GLU A 10 -11.13 -15.40 5.28
N LEU A 11 -10.89 -15.15 6.56
CA LEU A 11 -9.57 -15.05 7.15
C LEU A 11 -9.06 -16.38 7.74
N GLY A 12 -9.91 -17.42 7.80
CA GLY A 12 -9.56 -18.71 8.39
C GLY A 12 -9.24 -18.63 9.89
N GLN A 13 -9.86 -17.67 10.61
CA GLN A 13 -9.66 -17.43 12.03
C GLN A 13 -10.86 -17.87 12.87
N LYS A 14 -10.65 -18.21 14.14
CA LYS A 14 -11.74 -18.57 15.02
C LYS A 14 -12.71 -17.40 15.23
N LEU A 15 -14.01 -17.68 15.20
CA LEU A 15 -15.06 -16.65 15.35
C LEU A 15 -14.85 -15.80 16.61
N GLN A 16 -14.57 -16.43 17.75
CA GLN A 16 -14.33 -15.72 19.00
C GLN A 16 -13.17 -14.71 18.92
N TYR A 17 -12.10 -15.04 18.19
CA TYR A 17 -10.97 -14.11 18.00
C TYR A 17 -11.37 -12.93 17.11
N ILE A 18 -12.17 -13.16 16.09
CA ILE A 18 -12.69 -12.09 15.23
C ILE A 18 -13.59 -11.15 16.03
N GLU A 19 -14.52 -11.67 16.81
CA GLU A 19 -15.43 -10.88 17.67
C GLU A 19 -14.65 -10.05 18.70
N ASN A 20 -13.63 -10.62 19.33
CA ASN A 20 -12.77 -9.91 20.25
C ASN A 20 -12.04 -8.75 19.57
N VAL A 21 -11.49 -8.97 18.36
CA VAL A 21 -10.78 -7.91 17.61
C VAL A 21 -11.73 -6.81 17.19
N ILE A 22 -12.94 -7.15 16.70
CA ILE A 22 -13.98 -6.17 16.36
C ILE A 22 -14.30 -5.31 17.60
N THR A 23 -14.52 -5.92 18.75
CA THR A 23 -14.79 -5.21 20.00
C THR A 23 -13.64 -4.27 20.38
N LEU A 24 -12.39 -4.75 20.31
CA LEU A 24 -11.22 -3.93 20.60
C LEU A 24 -11.09 -2.72 19.66
N MET A 25 -11.39 -2.90 18.36
CA MET A 25 -11.41 -1.82 17.38
C MET A 25 -12.53 -0.80 17.68
N ASP A 26 -13.71 -1.28 18.02
CA ASP A 26 -14.86 -0.43 18.36
C ASP A 26 -14.64 0.36 19.66
N GLU A 27 -13.87 -0.16 20.58
CA GLU A 27 -13.35 0.57 21.73
C GLU A 27 -12.29 1.61 21.37
N GLY A 28 -11.88 1.71 20.11
CA GLY A 28 -10.89 2.67 19.63
C GLY A 28 -9.43 2.29 19.94
N ASN A 29 -9.13 1.00 20.04
CA ASN A 29 -7.76 0.54 20.12
C ASN A 29 -7.12 0.51 18.72
N THR A 30 -5.86 0.91 18.63
CA THR A 30 -5.10 0.89 17.38
C THR A 30 -4.61 -0.52 17.03
N ILE A 31 -4.38 -0.78 15.75
CA ILE A 31 -3.88 -2.10 15.30
C ILE A 31 -2.55 -2.48 15.94
N PRO A 32 -1.51 -1.59 16.01
CA PRO A 32 -0.26 -1.95 16.68
C PRO A 32 -0.44 -2.31 18.16
N PHE A 33 -1.34 -1.63 18.87
CA PHE A 33 -1.63 -1.95 20.26
C PHE A 33 -2.33 -3.33 20.40
N ILE A 34 -3.31 -3.61 19.57
CA ILE A 34 -4.00 -4.92 19.53
C ILE A 34 -2.97 -6.03 19.24
N ALA A 35 -2.22 -5.88 18.15
CA ALA A 35 -1.22 -6.86 17.70
C ALA A 35 -0.18 -7.18 18.76
N ARG A 36 0.27 -6.17 19.50
CA ARG A 36 1.35 -6.32 20.47
C ARG A 36 0.88 -6.74 21.86
N TYR A 37 -0.23 -6.16 22.36
CA TYR A 37 -0.61 -6.23 23.77
C TYR A 37 -1.92 -6.97 24.04
N ARG A 38 -2.59 -7.47 23.00
CA ARG A 38 -3.87 -8.21 23.14
C ARG A 38 -3.84 -9.59 22.46
N LYS A 39 -2.65 -10.19 22.33
CA LYS A 39 -2.42 -11.45 21.61
C LYS A 39 -3.28 -12.62 22.10
N GLU A 40 -3.55 -12.70 23.38
CA GLU A 40 -4.45 -13.72 23.97
C GLU A 40 -5.88 -13.61 23.42
N MET A 41 -6.33 -12.39 23.13
CA MET A 41 -7.69 -12.12 22.66
C MET A 41 -7.89 -12.46 21.18
N HIS A 42 -6.80 -12.40 20.38
CA HIS A 42 -6.88 -12.60 18.93
C HIS A 42 -6.06 -13.82 18.44
N GLY A 43 -5.57 -14.67 19.34
CA GLY A 43 -4.86 -15.90 18.96
C GLY A 43 -3.56 -15.64 18.21
N ALA A 44 -2.85 -14.56 18.53
CA ALA A 44 -1.58 -14.15 17.94
C ALA A 44 -1.62 -13.92 16.42
N MET A 45 -2.74 -13.39 15.89
CA MET A 45 -2.78 -12.89 14.51
C MET A 45 -1.66 -11.86 14.27
N ASP A 46 -1.04 -11.90 13.10
CA ASP A 46 -0.03 -10.93 12.72
C ASP A 46 -0.65 -9.58 12.30
N ASP A 47 0.19 -8.54 12.19
CA ASP A 47 -0.22 -7.19 11.83
C ASP A 47 -0.96 -7.17 10.48
N THR A 48 -0.49 -7.96 9.51
CA THR A 48 -1.09 -8.04 8.17
C THR A 48 -2.51 -8.60 8.24
N THR A 49 -2.73 -9.66 8.99
CA THR A 49 -4.06 -10.26 9.19
C THR A 49 -5.00 -9.29 9.88
N LEU A 50 -4.54 -8.56 10.90
CA LEU A 50 -5.33 -7.55 11.62
C LEU A 50 -5.69 -6.36 10.71
N ARG A 51 -4.76 -5.88 9.88
CA ARG A 51 -5.04 -4.82 8.89
C ARG A 51 -6.02 -5.27 7.81
N ASN A 52 -5.91 -6.52 7.34
CA ASN A 52 -6.87 -7.10 6.41
C ASN A 52 -8.26 -7.20 7.03
N LEU A 53 -8.34 -7.62 8.29
CA LEU A 53 -9.59 -7.66 9.05
C LEU A 53 -10.23 -6.25 9.15
N GLU A 54 -9.45 -5.23 9.52
CA GLU A 54 -9.91 -3.83 9.62
C GLU A 54 -10.49 -3.34 8.28
N THR A 55 -9.76 -3.56 7.19
CA THR A 55 -10.18 -3.16 5.84
C THR A 55 -11.47 -3.87 5.43
N ARG A 56 -11.52 -5.20 5.65
CA ARG A 56 -12.67 -6.01 5.27
C ARG A 56 -13.89 -5.75 6.14
N LEU A 57 -13.69 -5.53 7.44
CA LEU A 57 -14.75 -5.11 8.38
C LEU A 57 -15.39 -3.80 7.93
N THR A 58 -14.58 -2.82 7.57
CA THR A 58 -15.04 -1.52 7.06
C THR A 58 -15.88 -1.70 5.79
N TYR A 59 -15.42 -2.53 4.85
CA TYR A 59 -16.18 -2.84 3.64
C TYR A 59 -17.53 -3.49 3.95
N LEU A 60 -17.56 -4.52 4.81
CA LEU A 60 -18.80 -5.23 5.15
C LEU A 60 -19.79 -4.35 5.91
N ARG A 61 -19.31 -3.45 6.77
CA ARG A 61 -20.15 -2.44 7.43
C ARG A 61 -20.75 -1.46 6.42
N ASN A 62 -19.98 -0.99 5.47
CA ASN A 62 -20.46 -0.12 4.40
C ASN A 62 -21.49 -0.84 3.51
N LEU A 63 -21.25 -2.11 3.19
CA LEU A 63 -22.20 -2.94 2.45
C LEU A 63 -23.52 -3.10 3.21
N GLN A 64 -23.46 -3.38 4.51
CA GLN A 64 -24.65 -3.50 5.32
C GLN A 64 -25.42 -2.17 5.42
N ALA A 65 -24.73 -1.07 5.68
CA ALA A 65 -25.33 0.25 5.70
C ALA A 65 -26.01 0.59 4.35
N ARG A 66 -25.39 0.21 3.23
CA ARG A 66 -25.99 0.42 1.91
C ARG A 66 -27.22 -0.45 1.66
N ARG A 67 -27.22 -1.71 2.09
CA ARG A 67 -28.41 -2.57 2.03
C ARG A 67 -29.59 -1.94 2.80
N ASP A 68 -29.33 -1.44 4.00
CA ASP A 68 -30.38 -0.83 4.84
C ASP A 68 -30.89 0.48 4.24
N GLU A 69 -29.99 1.33 3.70
CA GLU A 69 -30.38 2.55 2.98
C GLU A 69 -31.27 2.24 1.76
N VAL A 70 -30.89 1.24 0.97
CA VAL A 70 -31.65 0.81 -0.22
C VAL A 70 -33.01 0.26 0.17
N LYS A 71 -33.10 -0.63 1.18
CA LYS A 71 -34.38 -1.13 1.68
C LYS A 71 -35.30 0.00 2.13
N ASN A 72 -34.78 0.92 2.94
CA ASN A 72 -35.54 2.07 3.42
C ASN A 72 -36.06 2.95 2.26
N SER A 73 -35.20 3.16 1.23
CA SER A 73 -35.58 3.95 0.05
C SER A 73 -36.71 3.30 -0.76
N ILE A 74 -36.68 1.98 -0.91
CA ILE A 74 -37.71 1.22 -1.65
C ILE A 74 -39.02 1.13 -0.80
N GLU A 75 -38.90 0.96 0.51
CA GLU A 75 -40.01 0.92 1.43
C GLU A 75 -40.78 2.25 1.43
N ASN A 76 -40.08 3.39 1.47
CA ASN A 76 -40.66 4.72 1.35
C ASN A 76 -41.43 4.95 0.02
N GLN A 77 -41.14 4.16 -1.00
CA GLN A 77 -41.89 4.13 -2.27
C GLN A 77 -43.08 3.15 -2.23
N GLY A 78 -43.28 2.41 -1.13
CA GLY A 78 -44.30 1.38 -1.00
C GLY A 78 -44.10 0.16 -1.90
N LYS A 79 -42.85 -0.10 -2.35
CA LYS A 79 -42.51 -1.14 -3.32
C LYS A 79 -41.66 -2.27 -2.75
N LEU A 80 -41.29 -2.23 -1.46
CA LEU A 80 -40.46 -3.27 -0.85
C LEU A 80 -41.29 -4.54 -0.61
N THR A 81 -40.93 -5.62 -1.27
CA THR A 81 -41.52 -6.95 -1.03
C THR A 81 -40.58 -7.79 -0.16
N GLU A 82 -41.11 -8.83 0.51
CA GLU A 82 -40.31 -9.75 1.32
C GLU A 82 -39.21 -10.44 0.48
N ALA A 83 -39.53 -10.84 -0.74
CA ALA A 83 -38.58 -11.46 -1.66
C ALA A 83 -37.45 -10.51 -2.07
N LEU A 84 -37.76 -9.24 -2.33
CA LEU A 84 -36.77 -8.22 -2.66
C LEU A 84 -35.88 -7.89 -1.46
N ALA A 85 -36.46 -7.74 -0.27
CA ALA A 85 -35.71 -7.54 0.95
C ALA A 85 -34.71 -8.68 1.21
N ALA A 86 -35.17 -9.93 1.06
CA ALA A 86 -34.30 -11.11 1.18
C ALA A 86 -33.18 -11.14 0.10
N ALA A 87 -33.48 -10.74 -1.14
CA ALA A 87 -32.48 -10.65 -2.21
C ALA A 87 -31.42 -9.57 -1.91
N ILE A 88 -31.82 -8.38 -1.39
CA ILE A 88 -30.91 -7.32 -0.99
C ILE A 88 -30.03 -7.78 0.17
N ASP A 89 -30.59 -8.47 1.16
CA ASP A 89 -29.83 -8.98 2.30
C ASP A 89 -28.84 -10.11 1.89
N ALA A 90 -29.17 -10.86 0.85
CA ALA A 90 -28.31 -11.92 0.30
C ALA A 90 -27.23 -11.41 -0.67
N ALA A 91 -27.35 -10.17 -1.18
CA ALA A 91 -26.40 -9.60 -2.15
C ALA A 91 -25.00 -9.51 -1.56
N ALA A 92 -24.01 -10.19 -2.11
CA ALA A 92 -22.65 -10.29 -1.56
C ALA A 92 -21.76 -9.08 -1.83
N THR A 93 -22.15 -8.23 -2.79
CA THR A 93 -21.36 -7.07 -3.23
C THR A 93 -22.21 -5.81 -3.36
N LEU A 94 -21.56 -4.65 -3.30
CA LEU A 94 -22.23 -3.37 -3.57
C LEU A 94 -22.85 -3.34 -4.97
N ALA A 95 -22.21 -3.93 -5.98
CA ALA A 95 -22.73 -3.99 -7.34
C ALA A 95 -24.06 -4.77 -7.40
N GLU A 96 -24.18 -5.88 -6.68
CA GLU A 96 -25.43 -6.65 -6.62
C GLU A 96 -26.54 -5.84 -5.90
N VAL A 97 -26.22 -5.10 -4.83
CA VAL A 97 -27.16 -4.22 -4.17
C VAL A 97 -27.65 -3.11 -5.11
N GLU A 98 -26.72 -2.47 -5.84
CA GLU A 98 -27.06 -1.40 -6.79
C GLU A 98 -27.90 -1.92 -7.98
N ASP A 99 -27.64 -3.15 -8.47
CA ASP A 99 -28.46 -3.76 -9.51
C ASP A 99 -29.91 -4.01 -9.04
N LEU A 100 -30.10 -4.50 -7.81
CA LEU A 100 -31.42 -4.69 -7.21
C LEU A 100 -32.15 -3.35 -6.94
N TYR A 101 -31.41 -2.29 -6.63
CA TYR A 101 -31.96 -0.95 -6.41
C TYR A 101 -32.30 -0.20 -7.70
N ARG A 102 -31.68 -0.57 -8.83
CA ARG A 102 -31.73 0.15 -10.08
C ARG A 102 -33.15 0.47 -10.59
N PRO A 103 -34.14 -0.45 -10.55
CA PRO A 103 -35.53 -0.16 -10.95
C PRO A 103 -36.23 0.90 -10.09
N TYR A 104 -35.76 1.11 -8.86
CA TYR A 104 -36.38 1.98 -7.86
C TYR A 104 -35.65 3.32 -7.71
N LYS A 105 -34.47 3.46 -8.33
CA LYS A 105 -33.66 4.66 -8.28
C LYS A 105 -34.31 5.78 -9.08
N GLN A 106 -34.39 6.98 -8.51
CA GLN A 106 -34.83 8.14 -9.27
C GLN A 106 -33.90 8.37 -10.47
N LYS A 107 -34.44 8.23 -11.65
CA LYS A 107 -33.71 8.41 -12.92
C LYS A 107 -33.87 9.85 -13.42
N ARG A 108 -32.87 10.33 -14.16
CA ARG A 108 -33.03 11.51 -15.00
C ARG A 108 -34.04 11.17 -16.12
N ARG A 109 -34.59 12.19 -16.78
CA ARG A 109 -35.53 12.01 -17.89
C ARG A 109 -34.90 11.15 -19.00
N THR A 110 -35.36 9.90 -19.11
CA THR A 110 -34.93 8.90 -20.10
C THR A 110 -35.94 8.79 -21.22
N ARG A 111 -35.57 8.12 -22.34
CA ARG A 111 -36.54 7.84 -23.43
C ARG A 111 -37.70 6.98 -22.88
N GLY A 112 -37.43 5.96 -22.11
CA GLY A 112 -38.46 5.12 -21.49
C GLY A 112 -39.35 5.89 -20.53
N SER A 113 -38.80 6.77 -19.66
CA SER A 113 -39.60 7.60 -18.76
C SER A 113 -40.49 8.57 -19.52
N MET A 114 -39.99 9.18 -20.61
CA MET A 114 -40.80 10.03 -21.49
C MET A 114 -41.92 9.27 -22.19
N ALA A 115 -41.66 8.02 -22.58
CA ALA A 115 -42.68 7.16 -23.19
C ALA A 115 -43.76 6.75 -22.16
N ARG A 116 -43.38 6.52 -20.90
CA ARG A 116 -44.34 6.28 -19.81
C ARG A 116 -45.19 7.50 -19.50
N GLU A 117 -44.61 8.72 -19.50
CA GLU A 117 -45.35 9.97 -19.37
C GLU A 117 -46.42 10.15 -20.47
N LYS A 118 -46.15 9.65 -21.70
CA LYS A 118 -47.08 9.62 -22.84
C LYS A 118 -48.14 8.51 -22.70
N GLY A 119 -48.11 7.67 -21.66
CA GLY A 119 -49.10 6.61 -21.42
C GLY A 119 -48.85 5.34 -22.22
N LEU A 120 -47.63 5.07 -22.70
CA LEU A 120 -47.30 3.91 -23.53
C LEU A 120 -46.89 2.65 -22.71
N GLU A 121 -46.90 2.72 -21.39
CA GLU A 121 -46.53 1.58 -20.52
C GLU A 121 -47.47 0.36 -20.71
N PRO A 122 -48.82 0.49 -20.79
CA PRO A 122 -49.69 -0.63 -21.05
C PRO A 122 -49.47 -1.28 -22.42
N LEU A 123 -49.10 -0.49 -23.45
CA LEU A 123 -48.71 -1.00 -24.76
C LEU A 123 -47.42 -1.86 -24.66
N ALA A 124 -46.40 -1.33 -24.01
CA ALA A 124 -45.15 -2.06 -23.77
C ALA A 124 -45.40 -3.39 -23.04
N ALA A 125 -46.24 -3.39 -21.98
CA ALA A 125 -46.62 -4.60 -21.26
C ALA A 125 -47.38 -5.59 -22.11
N ALA A 126 -48.33 -5.13 -22.97
CA ALA A 126 -49.07 -5.99 -23.88
C ALA A 126 -48.18 -6.67 -24.93
N ILE A 127 -47.22 -5.91 -25.49
CA ILE A 127 -46.21 -6.43 -26.44
C ILE A 127 -45.28 -7.42 -25.75
N PHE A 128 -44.81 -7.10 -24.55
CA PHE A 128 -43.92 -7.95 -23.78
C PHE A 128 -44.60 -9.24 -23.29
N ALA A 129 -45.93 -9.28 -23.23
CA ALA A 129 -46.70 -10.48 -22.93
C ALA A 129 -46.52 -11.58 -23.96
N GLN A 130 -46.18 -11.26 -25.24
CA GLN A 130 -45.91 -12.20 -26.32
C GLN A 130 -47.01 -13.24 -26.53
N ASP A 131 -48.26 -12.78 -26.52
CA ASP A 131 -49.45 -13.63 -26.60
C ASP A 131 -49.92 -13.91 -28.04
N GLY A 132 -49.15 -13.45 -29.04
CA GLY A 132 -49.40 -13.71 -30.47
C GLY A 132 -50.25 -12.64 -31.19
N ARG A 133 -50.70 -11.61 -30.46
CA ARG A 133 -51.42 -10.47 -31.08
C ARG A 133 -50.52 -9.66 -32.00
N ASP A 134 -51.09 -9.07 -33.04
CA ASP A 134 -50.36 -8.17 -33.94
C ASP A 134 -49.94 -6.90 -33.19
N VAL A 135 -48.64 -6.63 -33.24
CA VAL A 135 -48.03 -5.49 -32.53
C VAL A 135 -48.50 -4.14 -33.07
N ASN A 136 -48.77 -4.08 -34.39
CA ASN A 136 -49.30 -2.87 -35.06
C ASN A 136 -50.74 -2.59 -34.62
N GLU A 137 -51.58 -3.63 -34.57
CA GLU A 137 -52.97 -3.50 -34.11
C GLU A 137 -53.02 -3.03 -32.63
N LEU A 138 -52.14 -3.60 -31.78
CA LEU A 138 -52.03 -3.14 -30.39
C LEU A 138 -51.62 -1.66 -30.30
N ALA A 139 -50.64 -1.23 -31.09
CA ALA A 139 -50.10 0.12 -31.04
C ALA A 139 -51.06 1.19 -31.59
N GLN A 140 -51.95 0.83 -32.52
CA GLN A 140 -52.90 1.73 -33.11
C GLN A 140 -53.84 2.38 -32.10
N ALA A 141 -54.17 1.65 -31.03
CA ALA A 141 -55.02 2.15 -29.96
C ALA A 141 -54.34 3.22 -29.04
N TYR A 142 -53.04 3.39 -29.18
CA TYR A 142 -52.23 4.32 -28.38
C TYR A 142 -51.76 5.55 -29.14
N ILE A 143 -52.22 5.77 -30.36
CA ILE A 143 -51.99 7.00 -31.11
C ILE A 143 -52.83 8.10 -30.47
N ASP A 144 -52.20 9.07 -29.82
CA ASP A 144 -52.83 10.17 -29.10
C ASP A 144 -51.99 11.44 -29.27
N PRO A 145 -52.37 12.33 -30.22
CA PRO A 145 -51.64 13.57 -30.45
C PRO A 145 -51.60 14.51 -29.24
N ASP A 146 -52.61 14.46 -28.36
CA ASP A 146 -52.69 15.31 -27.17
C ASP A 146 -51.63 14.90 -26.15
N LYS A 147 -51.22 13.63 -26.18
CA LYS A 147 -50.09 13.11 -25.38
C LYS A 147 -48.76 13.11 -26.13
N GLY A 148 -48.76 13.64 -27.34
CA GLY A 148 -47.56 13.73 -28.18
C GLY A 148 -47.17 12.37 -28.81
N VAL A 149 -48.13 11.50 -29.12
CA VAL A 149 -47.96 10.26 -29.89
C VAL A 149 -48.71 10.44 -31.21
N ASN A 150 -48.02 10.87 -32.27
CA ASN A 150 -48.64 11.31 -33.51
C ASN A 150 -48.71 10.18 -34.56
N SER A 151 -47.96 9.10 -34.40
CA SER A 151 -47.92 8.01 -35.37
C SER A 151 -47.78 6.64 -34.72
N LEU A 152 -48.05 5.61 -35.52
CA LEU A 152 -47.82 4.20 -35.12
C LEU A 152 -46.35 3.96 -34.76
N GLU A 153 -45.43 4.53 -35.53
CA GLU A 153 -43.99 4.41 -35.31
C GLU A 153 -43.57 5.03 -33.97
N GLU A 154 -44.13 6.20 -33.59
CA GLU A 154 -43.87 6.83 -32.30
C GLU A 154 -44.41 6.01 -31.14
N ALA A 155 -45.57 5.37 -31.28
CA ALA A 155 -46.13 4.47 -30.27
C ALA A 155 -45.26 3.23 -30.08
N LEU A 156 -44.82 2.60 -31.20
CA LEU A 156 -43.96 1.45 -31.19
C LEU A 156 -42.56 1.76 -30.65
N GLN A 157 -41.98 2.91 -31.05
CA GLN A 157 -40.69 3.34 -30.53
C GLN A 157 -40.72 3.58 -29.02
N GLY A 158 -41.81 4.21 -28.56
CA GLY A 158 -41.99 4.43 -27.11
C GLY A 158 -42.13 3.09 -26.33
N ALA A 159 -42.89 2.15 -26.89
CA ALA A 159 -42.96 0.79 -26.28
C ALA A 159 -41.62 0.07 -26.31
N ASN A 160 -40.82 0.17 -27.39
CA ASN A 160 -39.46 -0.34 -27.48
C ASN A 160 -38.56 0.26 -26.41
N ASP A 161 -38.59 1.60 -26.24
CA ASP A 161 -37.76 2.29 -25.27
C ASP A 161 -38.11 1.89 -23.82
N ILE A 162 -39.39 1.62 -23.53
CA ILE A 162 -39.82 1.10 -22.21
C ILE A 162 -39.31 -0.32 -22.00
N ILE A 163 -39.54 -1.24 -22.95
CA ILE A 163 -39.08 -2.63 -22.85
C ILE A 163 -37.57 -2.71 -22.71
N ALA A 164 -36.84 -1.92 -23.51
CA ALA A 164 -35.38 -1.88 -23.46
C ALA A 164 -34.87 -1.38 -22.09
N GLU A 165 -35.54 -0.38 -21.53
CA GLU A 165 -35.20 0.15 -20.19
C GLU A 165 -35.48 -0.89 -19.08
N ASP A 166 -36.64 -1.54 -19.12
CA ASP A 166 -37.00 -2.58 -18.15
C ASP A 166 -36.03 -3.76 -18.18
N LEU A 167 -35.63 -4.23 -19.38
CA LEU A 167 -34.59 -5.24 -19.54
C LEU A 167 -33.23 -4.78 -19.02
N SER A 168 -32.92 -3.48 -19.19
CA SER A 168 -31.65 -2.93 -18.71
C SER A 168 -31.57 -2.82 -17.20
N ASP A 169 -32.70 -2.78 -16.52
CA ASP A 169 -32.80 -2.71 -15.07
C ASP A 169 -32.90 -4.10 -14.40
N ASP A 170 -33.03 -5.15 -15.20
CA ASP A 170 -33.10 -6.52 -14.68
C ASP A 170 -31.75 -6.97 -14.10
N ALA A 171 -31.72 -7.16 -12.77
CA ALA A 171 -30.53 -7.56 -12.04
C ALA A 171 -29.97 -8.91 -12.47
N ALA A 172 -30.84 -9.88 -12.86
CA ALA A 172 -30.42 -11.21 -13.29
C ALA A 172 -29.74 -11.17 -14.66
N ILE A 173 -30.26 -10.38 -15.59
CA ILE A 173 -29.64 -10.13 -16.89
C ILE A 173 -28.27 -9.51 -16.73
N ARG A 174 -28.17 -8.45 -15.91
CA ARG A 174 -26.91 -7.76 -15.66
C ARG A 174 -25.86 -8.66 -15.02
N LYS A 175 -26.25 -9.41 -13.99
CA LYS A 175 -25.36 -10.40 -13.34
C LYS A 175 -24.89 -11.45 -14.34
N SER A 176 -25.81 -12.02 -15.13
CA SER A 176 -25.46 -13.03 -16.12
C SER A 176 -24.50 -12.51 -17.20
N LEU A 177 -24.67 -11.26 -17.65
CA LEU A 177 -23.78 -10.64 -18.62
C LEU A 177 -22.41 -10.32 -18.01
N ARG A 178 -22.37 -9.86 -16.75
CA ARG A 178 -21.10 -9.62 -16.01
C ARG A 178 -20.33 -10.93 -15.85
N ASP A 179 -20.99 -12.01 -15.47
CA ASP A 179 -20.40 -13.35 -15.35
C ASP A 179 -19.89 -13.86 -16.68
N LEU A 180 -20.63 -13.62 -17.77
CA LEU A 180 -20.20 -13.99 -19.12
C LEU A 180 -18.94 -13.22 -19.54
N LEU A 181 -18.91 -11.91 -19.31
CA LEU A 181 -17.76 -11.05 -19.60
C LEU A 181 -16.53 -11.47 -18.79
N ASN A 182 -16.67 -11.76 -17.50
CA ASN A 182 -15.55 -12.21 -16.67
C ASN A 182 -14.97 -13.55 -17.14
N ARG A 183 -15.80 -14.45 -17.66
CA ARG A 183 -15.35 -15.77 -18.15
C ARG A 183 -14.81 -15.75 -19.57
N ARG A 184 -15.42 -15.00 -20.49
CA ARG A 184 -15.18 -15.06 -21.94
C ARG A 184 -14.81 -13.72 -22.58
N GLY A 185 -14.93 -12.62 -21.84
CA GLY A 185 -14.59 -11.30 -22.32
C GLY A 185 -13.08 -11.10 -22.49
N SER A 186 -12.73 -10.24 -23.41
CA SER A 186 -11.35 -9.81 -23.67
C SER A 186 -11.23 -8.31 -23.58
N LEU A 187 -10.08 -7.83 -23.09
CA LEU A 187 -9.67 -6.45 -23.20
C LEU A 187 -8.93 -6.26 -24.53
N VAL A 188 -9.48 -5.42 -25.37
CA VAL A 188 -8.92 -5.07 -26.69
C VAL A 188 -8.39 -3.66 -26.63
N VAL A 189 -7.11 -3.49 -26.93
CA VAL A 189 -6.44 -2.19 -26.91
C VAL A 189 -5.82 -1.94 -28.28
N LYS A 190 -5.99 -0.73 -28.78
CA LYS A 190 -5.39 -0.27 -30.05
C LYS A 190 -4.74 1.09 -29.85
N ALA A 191 -3.69 1.36 -30.60
CA ALA A 191 -3.12 2.69 -30.68
C ALA A 191 -4.15 3.69 -31.28
N VAL A 192 -4.17 4.91 -30.77
CA VAL A 192 -4.90 6.02 -31.39
C VAL A 192 -4.18 6.43 -32.69
N ASP A 193 -2.86 6.52 -32.63
CA ASP A 193 -1.98 6.72 -33.78
C ASP A 193 -0.85 5.66 -33.75
N PRO A 194 -0.89 4.67 -34.67
CA PRO A 194 0.13 3.61 -34.72
C PRO A 194 1.54 4.07 -35.09
N GLU A 195 1.67 5.23 -35.75
CA GLU A 195 2.98 5.79 -36.16
C GLU A 195 3.68 6.54 -35.01
N ASN A 196 2.96 6.87 -33.94
CA ASN A 196 3.52 7.52 -32.77
C ASN A 196 4.35 6.52 -31.94
N ASP A 197 5.65 6.74 -31.82
CA ASP A 197 6.53 5.88 -30.99
C ASP A 197 6.41 6.26 -29.51
N SER A 198 5.75 5.44 -28.73
CA SER A 198 5.53 5.64 -27.29
C SER A 198 5.97 4.45 -26.45
N VAL A 199 6.07 4.65 -25.15
CA VAL A 199 6.35 3.58 -24.17
C VAL A 199 5.27 2.50 -24.12
N TYR A 200 4.10 2.76 -24.71
CA TYR A 200 2.95 1.84 -24.77
C TYR A 200 2.91 0.96 -26.03
N LYS A 201 3.96 0.93 -26.82
CA LYS A 201 4.04 0.19 -28.10
C LYS A 201 3.65 -1.29 -27.97
N LEU A 202 3.91 -1.90 -26.82
CA LEU A 202 3.50 -3.28 -26.50
C LEU A 202 2.00 -3.48 -26.45
N TYR A 203 1.21 -2.40 -26.32
CA TYR A 203 -0.24 -2.41 -26.22
C TYR A 203 -0.95 -1.87 -27.46
N TYR A 204 -0.24 -1.55 -28.54
CA TYR A 204 -0.82 -0.97 -29.76
C TYR A 204 -1.75 -1.91 -30.52
N ASP A 205 -1.56 -3.22 -30.39
CA ASP A 205 -2.45 -4.26 -30.88
C ASP A 205 -2.49 -5.38 -29.83
N PHE A 206 -3.20 -5.09 -28.75
CA PHE A 206 -3.27 -6.00 -27.60
C PHE A 206 -4.68 -6.56 -27.44
N ASN A 207 -4.77 -7.89 -27.30
CA ASN A 207 -6.02 -8.59 -27.06
C ASN A 207 -5.77 -9.74 -26.09
N GLN A 208 -6.35 -9.64 -24.89
CA GLN A 208 -6.16 -10.66 -23.86
C GLN A 208 -7.46 -10.92 -23.09
N PRO A 209 -7.77 -12.19 -22.76
CA PRO A 209 -8.90 -12.52 -21.88
C PRO A 209 -8.81 -11.77 -20.55
N ILE A 210 -9.95 -11.24 -20.09
CA ILE A 210 -10.05 -10.49 -18.81
C ILE A 210 -9.50 -11.29 -17.65
N SER A 211 -9.77 -12.61 -17.61
CA SER A 211 -9.31 -13.52 -16.56
C SER A 211 -7.78 -13.72 -16.50
N ARG A 212 -7.04 -13.29 -17.53
CA ARG A 212 -5.58 -13.44 -17.62
C ARG A 212 -4.81 -12.13 -17.53
N LEU A 213 -5.53 -11.00 -17.40
CA LEU A 213 -4.90 -9.69 -17.29
C LEU A 213 -4.14 -9.56 -15.98
N MET A 214 -2.88 -9.11 -16.08
CA MET A 214 -2.03 -8.80 -14.94
C MET A 214 -2.22 -7.34 -14.52
N ASP A 215 -2.07 -7.05 -13.23
CA ASP A 215 -2.33 -5.72 -12.68
C ASP A 215 -1.45 -4.63 -13.32
N HIS A 216 -0.17 -4.90 -13.55
CA HIS A 216 0.73 -3.95 -14.24
C HIS A 216 0.31 -3.64 -15.69
N GLN A 217 -0.31 -4.61 -16.39
CA GLN A 217 -0.85 -4.37 -17.74
C GLN A 217 -2.04 -3.43 -17.68
N ILE A 218 -2.95 -3.65 -16.72
CA ILE A 218 -4.12 -2.79 -16.52
C ILE A 218 -3.69 -1.36 -16.22
N LEU A 219 -2.72 -1.17 -15.32
CA LEU A 219 -2.20 0.15 -14.95
C LEU A 219 -1.54 0.86 -16.13
N ALA A 220 -0.72 0.15 -16.91
CA ALA A 220 -0.10 0.70 -18.11
C ALA A 220 -1.14 1.11 -19.16
N ILE A 221 -2.13 0.26 -19.42
CA ILE A 221 -3.21 0.51 -20.37
C ILE A 221 -4.08 1.68 -19.92
N ASN A 222 -4.45 1.75 -18.63
CA ASN A 222 -5.22 2.87 -18.09
C ASN A 222 -4.47 4.21 -18.21
N ARG A 223 -3.16 4.23 -17.97
CA ARG A 223 -2.34 5.43 -18.15
C ARG A 223 -2.25 5.82 -19.63
N GLY A 224 -2.00 4.86 -20.52
CA GLY A 224 -1.95 5.14 -21.97
C GLY A 224 -3.30 5.61 -22.54
N GLU A 225 -4.42 5.13 -22.01
CA GLU A 225 -5.77 5.63 -22.35
C GLU A 225 -5.98 7.06 -21.83
N LYS A 226 -5.56 7.35 -20.59
CA LYS A 226 -5.63 8.70 -20.00
C LYS A 226 -4.76 9.73 -20.73
N GLU A 227 -3.64 9.28 -21.30
CA GLU A 227 -2.74 10.09 -22.13
C GLU A 227 -3.20 10.17 -23.59
N GLU A 228 -4.39 9.62 -23.92
CA GLU A 228 -5.00 9.61 -25.26
C GLU A 228 -4.15 8.89 -26.32
N LEU A 229 -3.23 8.03 -25.91
CA LEU A 229 -2.38 7.22 -26.79
C LEU A 229 -2.99 5.86 -27.14
N LEU A 230 -3.85 5.34 -26.27
CA LEU A 230 -4.52 4.05 -26.42
C LEU A 230 -6.03 4.20 -26.42
N LYS A 231 -6.71 3.38 -27.21
CA LYS A 231 -8.16 3.18 -27.21
C LYS A 231 -8.46 1.79 -26.65
N VAL A 232 -9.25 1.74 -25.58
CA VAL A 232 -9.50 0.50 -24.82
C VAL A 232 -10.97 0.14 -24.89
N THR A 233 -11.26 -1.13 -25.24
CA THR A 233 -12.61 -1.67 -25.30
C THR A 233 -12.66 -3.05 -24.66
N VAL A 234 -13.82 -3.40 -24.10
CA VAL A 234 -14.12 -4.78 -23.69
C VAL A 234 -14.93 -5.42 -24.80
N ALA A 235 -14.58 -6.62 -25.21
CA ALA A 235 -15.26 -7.35 -26.27
C ALA A 235 -15.69 -8.75 -25.81
N LEU A 236 -16.81 -9.24 -26.36
CA LEU A 236 -17.23 -10.62 -26.25
C LEU A 236 -17.08 -11.30 -27.63
N PRO A 237 -16.76 -12.59 -27.68
CA PRO A 237 -16.75 -13.34 -28.92
C PRO A 237 -18.16 -13.42 -29.54
N GLY A 238 -18.29 -13.12 -30.84
CA GLY A 238 -19.53 -13.24 -31.55
C GLY A 238 -20.69 -12.40 -30.99
N ASN A 239 -21.91 -12.95 -31.03
CA ASN A 239 -23.14 -12.28 -30.58
C ASN A 239 -23.68 -12.84 -29.24
N GLU A 240 -22.79 -13.36 -28.37
CA GLU A 240 -23.20 -14.10 -27.16
C GLU A 240 -23.93 -13.19 -26.15
N GLY A 241 -23.53 -11.94 -26.03
CA GLY A 241 -24.14 -10.98 -25.10
C GLY A 241 -25.58 -10.63 -25.51
N ALA A 242 -25.82 -10.27 -26.76
CA ALA A 242 -27.16 -10.03 -27.27
C ALA A 242 -28.04 -11.29 -27.19
N ALA A 243 -27.48 -12.45 -27.53
CA ALA A 243 -28.19 -13.74 -27.43
C ALA A 243 -28.61 -14.06 -25.98
N LEU A 244 -27.80 -13.68 -24.99
CA LEU A 244 -28.13 -13.82 -23.56
C LEU A 244 -29.37 -12.98 -23.21
N VAL A 245 -29.36 -11.69 -23.57
CA VAL A 245 -30.48 -10.77 -23.29
C VAL A 245 -31.74 -11.21 -24.03
N CYS A 246 -31.63 -11.58 -25.31
CA CYS A 246 -32.73 -12.10 -26.09
C CYS A 246 -33.34 -13.36 -25.45
N ARG A 247 -32.51 -14.30 -24.97
CA ARG A 247 -32.99 -15.52 -24.30
C ARG A 247 -33.74 -15.21 -22.99
N ALA A 248 -33.33 -14.18 -22.28
CA ALA A 248 -34.02 -13.77 -21.07
C ALA A 248 -35.36 -13.08 -21.36
N ALA A 249 -35.43 -12.29 -22.46
CA ALA A 249 -36.60 -11.53 -22.85
C ALA A 249 -37.66 -12.36 -23.58
N LEU A 250 -37.24 -13.33 -24.39
CA LEU A 250 -38.15 -14.13 -25.24
C LEU A 250 -38.78 -15.28 -24.46
N LYS A 251 -40.11 -15.42 -24.57
CA LYS A 251 -40.83 -16.57 -24.01
C LYS A 251 -40.62 -17.80 -24.87
N PRO A 252 -40.53 -18.99 -24.28
CA PRO A 252 -40.38 -20.25 -24.99
C PRO A 252 -41.74 -20.69 -25.64
N THR A 253 -42.20 -19.93 -26.60
CA THR A 253 -43.42 -20.19 -27.34
C THR A 253 -43.08 -20.51 -28.80
N LEU A 254 -44.01 -21.12 -29.53
CA LEU A 254 -43.87 -21.38 -30.97
C LEU A 254 -43.79 -20.09 -31.80
N PHE A 255 -44.28 -18.99 -31.25
CA PHE A 255 -44.21 -17.64 -31.85
C PHE A 255 -43.04 -16.84 -31.23
N VAL A 256 -42.09 -16.47 -32.05
CA VAL A 256 -40.97 -15.58 -31.64
C VAL A 256 -41.33 -14.16 -31.97
N SER A 257 -41.56 -13.32 -30.96
CA SER A 257 -41.83 -11.89 -31.17
C SER A 257 -40.58 -11.21 -31.70
N GLN A 258 -40.58 -10.85 -32.99
CA GLN A 258 -39.49 -10.09 -33.60
C GLN A 258 -39.32 -8.70 -32.98
N PHE A 259 -40.41 -8.09 -32.52
CA PHE A 259 -40.40 -6.82 -31.87
C PHE A 259 -39.66 -6.89 -30.50
N VAL A 260 -40.01 -7.86 -29.65
CA VAL A 260 -39.35 -8.04 -28.36
C VAL A 260 -37.88 -8.43 -28.54
N LYS A 261 -37.56 -9.19 -29.58
CA LYS A 261 -36.17 -9.52 -29.94
C LYS A 261 -35.40 -8.25 -30.30
N ALA A 262 -35.93 -7.37 -31.14
CA ALA A 262 -35.33 -6.12 -31.53
C ALA A 262 -35.14 -5.17 -30.30
N ALA A 263 -36.14 -5.12 -29.40
CA ALA A 263 -36.06 -4.37 -28.15
C ALA A 263 -34.95 -4.91 -27.21
N ALA A 264 -34.78 -6.24 -27.16
CA ALA A 264 -33.72 -6.87 -26.38
C ALA A 264 -32.31 -6.60 -26.96
N GLU A 265 -32.18 -6.58 -28.28
CA GLU A 265 -30.94 -6.21 -28.98
C GLU A 265 -30.60 -4.74 -28.74
N ASP A 266 -31.57 -3.82 -28.83
CA ASP A 266 -31.41 -2.40 -28.49
C ASP A 266 -31.05 -2.20 -27.01
N ALA A 267 -31.71 -2.93 -26.11
CA ALA A 267 -31.36 -2.90 -24.68
C ALA A 267 -29.90 -3.30 -24.46
N TYR A 268 -29.45 -4.37 -25.11
CA TYR A 268 -28.08 -4.84 -25.02
C TYR A 268 -27.09 -3.78 -25.54
N GLU A 269 -27.25 -3.32 -26.78
CA GLU A 269 -26.27 -2.47 -27.44
C GLU A 269 -26.20 -1.07 -26.83
N ARG A 270 -27.35 -0.47 -26.51
CA ARG A 270 -27.45 0.92 -26.09
C ARG A 270 -27.36 1.11 -24.56
N LEU A 271 -27.86 0.17 -23.76
CA LEU A 271 -28.04 0.36 -22.33
C LEU A 271 -27.19 -0.58 -21.48
N ILE A 272 -27.31 -1.91 -21.71
CA ILE A 272 -26.74 -2.91 -20.81
C ILE A 272 -25.23 -3.03 -21.01
N PHE A 273 -24.81 -3.36 -22.24
CA PHE A 273 -23.40 -3.62 -22.54
C PHE A 273 -22.48 -2.45 -22.23
N PRO A 274 -22.79 -1.18 -22.62
CA PRO A 274 -21.94 -0.04 -22.26
C PRO A 274 -21.86 0.23 -20.76
N SER A 275 -22.93 -0.10 -20.01
CA SER A 275 -22.94 0.01 -18.54
C SER A 275 -22.06 -1.05 -17.91
N VAL A 276 -22.28 -2.33 -18.27
CA VAL A 276 -21.52 -3.47 -17.69
C VAL A 276 -20.04 -3.41 -18.13
N GLN A 277 -19.75 -2.94 -19.34
CA GLN A 277 -18.38 -2.70 -19.80
C GLN A 277 -17.65 -1.71 -18.88
N ARG A 278 -18.30 -0.60 -18.49
CA ARG A 278 -17.70 0.36 -17.54
C ARG A 278 -17.49 -0.26 -16.16
N GLU A 279 -18.43 -1.08 -15.69
CA GLU A 279 -18.30 -1.79 -14.42
C GLU A 279 -17.09 -2.74 -14.45
N ILE A 280 -16.97 -3.58 -15.47
CA ILE A 280 -15.81 -4.48 -15.65
C ILE A 280 -14.49 -3.68 -15.69
N ARG A 281 -14.46 -2.54 -16.41
CA ARG A 281 -13.27 -1.68 -16.45
C ARG A 281 -12.93 -1.10 -15.07
N SER A 282 -13.95 -0.68 -14.30
CA SER A 282 -13.77 -0.22 -12.91
C SER A 282 -13.23 -1.33 -12.03
N ASP A 283 -13.85 -2.52 -12.04
CA ASP A 283 -13.45 -3.67 -11.24
C ASP A 283 -11.99 -4.10 -11.52
N LEU A 284 -11.60 -4.09 -12.82
CA LEU A 284 -10.22 -4.36 -13.23
C LEU A 284 -9.25 -3.31 -12.68
N SER A 285 -9.63 -2.04 -12.74
CA SER A 285 -8.79 -0.94 -12.23
C SER A 285 -8.66 -1.01 -10.71
N ASP A 286 -9.76 -1.25 -9.99
CA ASP A 286 -9.77 -1.35 -8.53
C ASP A 286 -8.92 -2.53 -8.05
N ARG A 287 -9.01 -3.68 -8.75
CA ARG A 287 -8.13 -4.84 -8.49
C ARG A 287 -6.66 -4.47 -8.68
N ALA A 288 -6.33 -3.82 -9.80
CA ALA A 288 -4.96 -3.44 -10.13
C ALA A 288 -4.41 -2.39 -9.16
N TYR A 289 -5.22 -1.42 -8.72
CA TYR A 289 -4.84 -0.44 -7.71
C TYR A 289 -4.57 -1.11 -6.35
N THR A 290 -5.43 -2.02 -5.93
CA THR A 290 -5.25 -2.77 -4.68
C THR A 290 -3.93 -3.56 -4.69
N GLY A 291 -3.65 -4.28 -5.78
CA GLY A 291 -2.40 -5.01 -5.97
C GLY A 291 -1.17 -4.09 -5.96
N ALA A 292 -1.24 -2.97 -6.68
CA ALA A 292 -0.15 -1.99 -6.73
C ALA A 292 0.12 -1.34 -5.37
N ILE A 293 -0.91 -0.89 -4.66
CA ILE A 293 -0.80 -0.29 -3.32
C ILE A 293 -0.20 -1.29 -2.34
N HIS A 294 -0.60 -2.56 -2.40
CA HIS A 294 0.00 -3.62 -1.59
C HIS A 294 1.51 -3.77 -1.88
N ASN A 295 1.91 -3.80 -3.15
CA ASN A 295 3.33 -3.87 -3.53
C ASN A 295 4.10 -2.63 -3.06
N PHE A 296 3.50 -1.43 -3.12
CA PHE A 296 4.14 -0.20 -2.63
C PHE A 296 4.35 -0.25 -1.10
N ALA A 297 3.39 -0.78 -0.36
CA ALA A 297 3.53 -1.02 1.08
C ALA A 297 4.66 -2.01 1.39
N LEU A 298 4.76 -3.10 0.62
CA LEU A 298 5.86 -4.07 0.73
C LEU A 298 7.23 -3.46 0.42
N ASN A 299 7.32 -2.52 -0.52
CA ASN A 299 8.57 -1.85 -0.86
C ASN A 299 8.96 -0.77 0.16
N LEU A 300 7.99 -0.11 0.80
CA LEU A 300 8.25 0.94 1.79
C LEU A 300 8.82 0.36 3.10
N LYS A 301 8.24 -0.74 3.59
CA LYS A 301 8.61 -1.32 4.89
C LYS A 301 10.11 -1.57 5.06
N PRO A 302 10.82 -2.23 4.13
CA PRO A 302 12.25 -2.45 4.28
C PRO A 302 13.10 -1.19 4.17
N LEU A 303 12.65 -0.16 3.45
CA LEU A 303 13.35 1.14 3.42
C LEU A 303 13.33 1.79 4.81
N LEU A 304 12.19 1.73 5.51
CA LEU A 304 12.04 2.23 6.87
C LEU A 304 12.80 1.38 7.89
N MET A 305 12.81 0.07 7.69
CA MET A 305 13.42 -0.92 8.59
C MET A 305 14.90 -1.20 8.28
N GLN A 306 15.53 -0.44 7.38
CA GLN A 306 16.94 -0.58 7.09
C GLN A 306 17.77 -0.38 8.37
N PRO A 307 18.77 -1.23 8.67
CA PRO A 307 19.61 -1.11 9.84
C PRO A 307 20.33 0.24 9.88
N PRO A 308 20.30 0.94 11.01
CA PRO A 308 20.95 2.23 11.19
C PRO A 308 22.47 2.10 11.38
N VAL A 309 23.23 3.08 10.90
CA VAL A 309 24.67 3.21 11.13
C VAL A 309 24.90 4.28 12.20
N LYS A 310 24.60 3.93 13.46
CA LYS A 310 24.62 4.86 14.61
C LYS A 310 26.03 5.08 15.18
N GLY A 311 26.23 6.21 15.81
CA GLY A 311 27.43 6.48 16.62
C GLY A 311 28.63 7.03 15.85
N PHE A 312 28.47 7.38 14.57
CA PHE A 312 29.56 7.87 13.73
C PHE A 312 29.28 9.26 13.16
N VAL A 313 30.35 10.04 13.01
CA VAL A 313 30.29 11.31 12.26
C VAL A 313 30.12 10.97 10.79
N THR A 314 29.10 11.55 10.17
CA THR A 314 28.69 11.24 8.80
C THR A 314 28.69 12.50 7.94
N MET A 315 29.24 12.41 6.73
CA MET A 315 29.15 13.43 5.70
C MET A 315 28.06 13.08 4.69
N GLY A 316 27.07 13.94 4.51
CA GLY A 316 26.04 13.81 3.47
C GLY A 316 26.42 14.62 2.24
N LEU A 317 26.31 13.98 1.08
CA LEU A 317 26.48 14.60 -0.23
C LEU A 317 25.17 14.52 -1.00
N ASP A 318 24.64 15.70 -1.37
CA ASP A 318 23.48 15.83 -2.24
C ASP A 318 23.96 16.25 -3.63
N PRO A 319 24.08 15.31 -4.59
CA PRO A 319 24.66 15.55 -5.91
C PRO A 319 23.85 16.51 -6.77
N GLY A 320 24.51 17.27 -7.63
CA GLY A 320 23.84 18.13 -8.60
C GLY A 320 24.78 18.73 -9.63
N TYR A 321 24.32 18.79 -10.90
CA TYR A 321 25.14 19.38 -11.98
C TYR A 321 25.23 20.89 -11.91
N ARG A 322 24.09 21.60 -11.92
CA ARG A 322 24.04 23.07 -12.05
C ARG A 322 24.34 23.79 -10.73
N ASN A 323 23.76 23.33 -9.65
CA ASN A 323 23.86 23.99 -8.34
C ASN A 323 24.96 23.42 -7.46
N GLY A 324 25.85 22.60 -8.01
CA GLY A 324 26.89 21.91 -7.28
C GLY A 324 26.37 20.80 -6.36
N CYS A 325 27.30 20.07 -5.76
CA CYS A 325 27.04 19.07 -4.72
C CYS A 325 27.01 19.79 -3.35
N LYS A 326 25.87 19.69 -2.65
CA LYS A 326 25.72 20.23 -1.30
C LYS A 326 26.26 19.23 -0.30
N VAL A 327 26.91 19.74 0.72
CA VAL A 327 27.65 18.95 1.70
C VAL A 327 27.18 19.35 3.10
N ALA A 328 26.92 18.35 3.93
CA ALA A 328 26.68 18.53 5.34
C ALA A 328 27.47 17.49 6.14
N VAL A 329 28.12 17.90 7.22
CA VAL A 329 28.73 17.00 8.19
C VAL A 329 27.89 17.00 9.45
N VAL A 330 27.47 15.83 9.89
CA VAL A 330 26.69 15.66 11.13
C VAL A 330 27.46 14.80 12.12
N ASP A 331 27.31 15.10 13.40
CA ASP A 331 27.91 14.30 14.47
C ASP A 331 27.12 12.97 14.68
N ALA A 332 27.57 12.17 15.63
CA ALA A 332 26.96 10.89 15.98
C ALA A 332 25.48 10.99 16.41
N THR A 333 25.00 12.18 16.79
CA THR A 333 23.62 12.45 17.22
C THR A 333 22.77 13.08 16.09
N GLY A 334 23.37 13.32 14.92
CA GLY A 334 22.72 13.99 13.79
C GLY A 334 22.74 15.52 13.85
N LYS A 335 23.48 16.15 14.81
CA LYS A 335 23.68 17.60 14.88
C LYS A 335 24.64 18.03 13.78
N VAL A 336 24.30 19.11 13.08
CA VAL A 336 25.14 19.67 12.00
C VAL A 336 26.40 20.32 12.59
N LEU A 337 27.57 19.91 12.10
CA LEU A 337 28.89 20.43 12.47
C LEU A 337 29.44 21.39 11.42
N ALA A 338 29.17 21.15 10.14
CA ALA A 338 29.63 21.98 9.04
C ALA A 338 28.76 21.76 7.79
N THR A 339 28.72 22.79 6.94
CA THR A 339 28.08 22.71 5.60
C THR A 339 29.00 23.33 4.57
N SER A 340 28.87 22.91 3.30
CA SER A 340 29.62 23.44 2.16
C SER A 340 28.90 23.17 0.85
N VAL A 341 29.36 23.80 -0.24
CA VAL A 341 28.94 23.46 -1.61
C VAL A 341 30.19 23.28 -2.45
N VAL A 342 30.27 22.19 -3.19
CA VAL A 342 31.40 21.88 -4.08
C VAL A 342 30.91 21.57 -5.50
N TYR A 343 31.76 21.70 -6.49
CA TYR A 343 31.37 21.60 -7.91
C TYR A 343 32.19 20.54 -8.65
N PRO A 344 32.07 19.24 -8.31
CA PRO A 344 32.91 18.19 -8.86
C PRO A 344 32.67 17.91 -10.37
N THR A 345 31.54 18.34 -10.90
CA THR A 345 31.09 18.04 -12.27
C THR A 345 31.44 19.10 -13.31
N PHE A 346 31.95 20.26 -12.88
CA PHE A 346 32.20 21.41 -13.78
C PHE A 346 33.49 21.29 -14.59
N SER A 347 34.57 20.83 -13.95
CA SER A 347 35.87 20.58 -14.58
C SER A 347 36.76 19.76 -13.64
N GLU A 348 37.83 19.16 -14.19
CA GLU A 348 38.78 18.40 -13.38
C GLU A 348 39.45 19.27 -12.31
N LYS A 349 39.74 20.56 -12.61
CA LYS A 349 40.22 21.51 -11.61
C LYS A 349 39.24 21.70 -10.47
N LYS A 350 37.95 21.85 -10.78
CA LYS A 350 36.88 21.99 -9.78
C LYS A 350 36.68 20.72 -8.95
N LYS A 351 36.86 19.56 -9.57
CA LYS A 351 36.84 18.27 -8.87
C LYS A 351 37.99 18.19 -7.84
N GLN A 352 39.20 18.61 -8.21
CA GLN A 352 40.34 18.63 -7.28
C GLN A 352 40.15 19.66 -6.14
N GLU A 353 39.61 20.84 -6.43
CA GLU A 353 39.22 21.83 -5.40
C GLU A 353 38.17 21.21 -4.44
N ALA A 354 37.19 20.45 -4.95
CA ALA A 354 36.21 19.75 -4.15
C ALA A 354 36.86 18.69 -3.24
N ILE A 355 37.76 17.87 -3.77
CA ILE A 355 38.50 16.85 -2.99
C ILE A 355 39.29 17.51 -1.85
N VAL A 356 39.97 18.62 -2.11
CA VAL A 356 40.73 19.37 -1.08
C VAL A 356 39.78 19.85 0.02
N THR A 357 38.66 20.48 -0.36
CA THR A 357 37.65 21.00 0.59
C THR A 357 37.07 19.92 1.47
N LEU A 358 36.62 18.81 0.83
CA LEU A 358 36.01 17.68 1.55
C LEU A 358 37.02 16.97 2.43
N SER A 359 38.27 16.78 1.96
CA SER A 359 39.36 16.20 2.76
C SER A 359 39.67 17.00 4.02
N ALA A 360 39.60 18.34 3.92
CA ALA A 360 39.76 19.22 5.10
C ALA A 360 38.61 19.02 6.12
N LEU A 361 37.37 18.90 5.64
CA LEU A 361 36.22 18.61 6.50
C LEU A 361 36.30 17.21 7.13
N MET A 362 36.74 16.20 6.37
CA MET A 362 36.92 14.83 6.88
C MET A 362 37.94 14.79 8.02
N LYS A 363 39.07 15.42 7.83
CA LYS A 363 40.13 15.55 8.90
C LYS A 363 39.66 16.31 10.11
N LYS A 364 39.03 17.48 9.88
CA LYS A 364 38.58 18.36 10.96
C LYS A 364 37.56 17.73 11.89
N HIS A 365 36.64 16.97 11.32
CA HIS A 365 35.50 16.39 12.06
C HIS A 365 35.63 14.88 12.28
N ASN A 366 36.71 14.24 11.87
CA ASN A 366 36.95 12.77 11.95
C ASN A 366 35.78 11.99 11.36
N VAL A 367 35.40 12.31 10.12
CA VAL A 367 34.30 11.68 9.43
C VAL A 367 34.60 10.19 9.15
N SER A 368 33.70 9.32 9.54
CA SER A 368 33.82 7.87 9.36
C SER A 368 33.03 7.35 8.15
N HIS A 369 31.91 7.99 7.82
CA HIS A 369 31.05 7.56 6.72
C HIS A 369 30.61 8.70 5.83
N ILE A 370 30.46 8.39 4.52
CA ILE A 370 29.92 9.33 3.52
C ILE A 370 28.61 8.75 3.00
N ALA A 371 27.55 9.50 3.13
CA ALA A 371 26.25 9.20 2.53
C ALA A 371 26.12 10.01 1.24
N ILE A 372 25.93 9.34 0.09
CA ILE A 372 25.81 9.98 -1.22
C ILE A 372 24.40 9.75 -1.73
N GLY A 373 23.65 10.82 -2.04
CA GLY A 373 22.35 10.73 -2.67
C GLY A 373 22.40 10.02 -4.03
N ASN A 374 21.37 9.25 -4.37
CA ASN A 374 21.30 8.45 -5.60
C ASN A 374 20.71 9.21 -6.80
N GLY A 375 20.56 10.52 -6.74
CA GLY A 375 19.97 11.34 -7.81
C GLY A 375 20.94 11.73 -8.91
N THR A 376 20.60 12.85 -9.54
CA THR A 376 21.38 13.41 -10.67
C THR A 376 22.81 13.74 -10.25
N ALA A 377 23.81 13.35 -11.06
CA ALA A 377 25.26 13.51 -10.77
C ALA A 377 25.80 12.63 -9.61
N SER A 378 25.06 11.59 -9.20
CA SER A 378 25.52 10.66 -8.17
C SER A 378 26.81 9.93 -8.56
N ARG A 379 26.94 9.54 -9.82
CA ARG A 379 28.14 8.82 -10.34
C ARG A 379 29.43 9.63 -10.24
N GLU A 380 29.36 10.88 -10.69
CA GLU A 380 30.51 11.78 -10.66
C GLU A 380 30.89 12.12 -9.21
N THR A 381 29.89 12.25 -8.35
CA THR A 381 30.09 12.48 -6.92
C THR A 381 30.69 11.25 -6.23
N GLU A 382 30.24 10.06 -6.60
CA GLU A 382 30.78 8.78 -6.10
C GLU A 382 32.25 8.59 -6.54
N ALA A 383 32.54 8.82 -7.82
CA ALA A 383 33.91 8.72 -8.36
C ALA A 383 34.88 9.70 -7.64
N MET A 384 34.43 10.93 -7.38
CA MET A 384 35.16 11.90 -6.59
C MET A 384 35.38 11.41 -5.14
N ALA A 385 34.33 10.89 -4.51
CA ALA A 385 34.41 10.41 -3.12
C ALA A 385 35.38 9.22 -3.00
N VAL A 386 35.38 8.29 -3.94
CA VAL A 386 36.30 7.15 -3.95
C VAL A 386 37.76 7.61 -4.14
N GLU A 387 38.01 8.57 -5.04
CA GLU A 387 39.33 9.16 -5.21
C GLU A 387 39.83 9.79 -3.89
N MET A 388 38.97 10.53 -3.19
CA MET A 388 39.27 11.13 -1.90
C MET A 388 39.52 10.07 -0.80
N LEU A 389 38.70 8.99 -0.76
CA LEU A 389 38.78 7.94 0.25
C LEU A 389 40.08 7.14 0.21
N ARG A 390 40.83 7.16 -0.89
CA ARG A 390 42.20 6.59 -0.94
C ARG A 390 43.11 7.17 0.14
N SER A 391 42.87 8.43 0.54
CA SER A 391 43.60 9.11 1.62
C SER A 391 43.00 8.89 3.03
N PHE A 392 41.87 8.18 3.11
CA PHE A 392 41.13 7.93 4.36
C PHE A 392 40.72 6.47 4.50
N PRO A 393 41.68 5.53 4.74
CA PRO A 393 41.40 4.08 4.71
C PRO A 393 40.42 3.60 5.80
N HIS A 394 40.22 4.40 6.85
CA HIS A 394 39.25 4.12 7.92
C HIS A 394 37.82 4.50 7.54
N ALA A 395 37.62 5.33 6.53
CA ALA A 395 36.32 5.80 6.11
C ALA A 395 35.73 4.94 4.98
N SER A 396 34.42 4.95 4.86
CA SER A 396 33.65 4.25 3.83
C SER A 396 32.48 5.10 3.35
N TYR A 397 31.87 4.71 2.24
CA TYR A 397 30.68 5.39 1.72
C TYR A 397 29.52 4.43 1.46
N MET A 398 28.34 5.00 1.34
CA MET A 398 27.12 4.32 0.91
C MET A 398 26.29 5.24 0.03
N ILE A 399 25.70 4.68 -1.02
CA ILE A 399 24.68 5.36 -1.80
C ILE A 399 23.36 5.27 -1.02
N VAL A 400 22.76 6.41 -0.72
CA VAL A 400 21.54 6.54 0.06
C VAL A 400 20.40 6.99 -0.85
N ASN A 401 19.23 6.39 -0.69
CA ASN A 401 18.04 6.82 -1.40
C ASN A 401 17.68 8.25 -0.97
N GLU A 402 17.73 9.22 -1.90
CA GLU A 402 17.42 10.63 -1.64
C GLU A 402 15.96 11.01 -1.90
N ALA A 403 15.12 10.04 -2.34
CA ALA A 403 13.71 10.33 -2.62
C ALA A 403 13.04 11.09 -1.48
N GLY A 404 12.31 12.15 -1.81
CA GLY A 404 11.68 13.05 -0.84
C GLY A 404 12.64 13.97 -0.05
N ALA A 405 13.96 13.93 -0.23
CA ALA A 405 14.87 14.84 0.47
C ALA A 405 14.62 16.30 0.08
N SER A 406 14.32 16.59 -1.17
CA SER A 406 13.92 17.90 -1.65
C SER A 406 12.56 18.35 -1.10
N VAL A 407 11.60 17.42 -0.95
CA VAL A 407 10.30 17.69 -0.32
C VAL A 407 10.49 18.05 1.15
N TYR A 408 11.31 17.29 1.88
CA TYR A 408 11.68 17.62 3.26
C TYR A 408 12.33 18.99 3.33
N SER A 409 13.33 19.28 2.52
CA SER A 409 14.10 20.53 2.57
C SER A 409 13.24 21.78 2.38
N ALA A 410 12.17 21.68 1.58
CA ALA A 410 11.19 22.73 1.33
C ALA A 410 10.07 22.79 2.38
N SER A 411 9.99 21.84 3.30
CA SER A 411 8.90 21.73 4.27
C SER A 411 9.00 22.75 5.40
N PRO A 412 7.86 23.14 6.02
CA PRO A 412 7.88 23.96 7.24
C PRO A 412 8.69 23.31 8.37
N LEU A 413 8.66 21.99 8.49
CA LEU A 413 9.43 21.25 9.50
C LEU A 413 10.93 21.46 9.33
N ALA A 414 11.46 21.39 8.11
CA ALA A 414 12.87 21.62 7.85
C ALA A 414 13.25 23.09 8.07
N ALA A 415 12.32 24.04 7.85
CA ALA A 415 12.51 25.44 8.18
C ALA A 415 12.58 25.69 9.70
N GLU A 416 11.77 24.96 10.49
CA GLU A 416 11.85 24.99 11.96
C GLU A 416 13.16 24.36 12.48
N GLU A 417 13.58 23.21 11.90
CA GLU A 417 14.82 22.52 12.32
C GLU A 417 16.09 23.32 11.94
N PHE A 418 16.05 24.02 10.81
CA PHE A 418 17.21 24.71 10.23
C PHE A 418 16.83 26.09 9.69
N PRO A 419 16.47 27.04 10.56
CA PRO A 419 16.09 28.40 10.13
C PRO A 419 17.24 29.15 9.45
N GLU A 420 18.49 28.83 9.78
CA GLU A 420 19.69 29.50 9.28
C GLU A 420 20.22 28.92 7.96
N PHE A 421 19.68 27.72 7.51
CA PHE A 421 20.20 27.05 6.31
C PHE A 421 19.31 27.32 5.10
N ASP A 422 19.96 27.56 3.97
CA ASP A 422 19.29 27.52 2.67
C ASP A 422 18.61 26.17 2.46
N VAL A 423 17.47 26.22 1.77
CA VAL A 423 16.69 25.04 1.38
C VAL A 423 17.58 23.94 0.78
N ASN A 424 18.56 24.32 -0.05
CA ASN A 424 19.46 23.36 -0.70
C ASN A 424 20.40 22.63 0.28
N LEU A 425 20.78 23.21 1.41
CA LEU A 425 21.69 22.57 2.37
C LEU A 425 20.96 21.56 3.27
N ARG A 426 19.67 21.76 3.49
CA ARG A 426 18.84 20.88 4.35
C ARG A 426 18.74 19.47 3.78
N SER A 427 18.75 19.30 2.44
CA SER A 427 18.73 18.00 1.79
C SER A 427 19.98 17.18 2.11
N ALA A 428 21.16 17.79 2.07
CA ALA A 428 22.41 17.11 2.41
C ALA A 428 22.44 16.64 3.88
N VAL A 429 21.85 17.43 4.80
CA VAL A 429 21.67 17.02 6.21
C VAL A 429 20.77 15.78 6.29
N SER A 430 19.64 15.80 5.57
CA SER A 430 18.72 14.66 5.53
C SER A 430 19.39 13.39 4.98
N ILE A 431 20.18 13.51 3.91
CA ILE A 431 20.93 12.37 3.33
C ILE A 431 21.92 11.79 4.35
N ALA A 432 22.67 12.64 5.09
CA ALA A 432 23.56 12.17 6.14
C ALA A 432 22.82 11.42 7.25
N ARG A 433 21.72 11.97 7.73
CA ARG A 433 20.88 11.38 8.80
C ARG A 433 20.17 10.09 8.38
N ARG A 434 19.84 9.94 7.09
CA ARG A 434 19.26 8.67 6.56
C ARG A 434 20.22 7.51 6.66
N LEU A 435 21.53 7.74 6.60
CA LEU A 435 22.50 6.69 6.87
C LEU A 435 22.56 6.37 8.37
N GLN A 436 22.46 7.38 9.23
CA GLN A 436 22.53 7.19 10.68
C GLN A 436 21.28 6.50 11.24
N ASP A 437 20.08 6.93 10.86
CA ASP A 437 18.81 6.29 11.19
C ASP A 437 17.75 6.60 10.12
N PRO A 438 17.55 5.67 9.16
CA PRO A 438 16.58 5.86 8.08
C PRO A 438 15.16 6.10 8.56
N LEU A 439 14.69 5.34 9.57
CA LEU A 439 13.33 5.47 10.09
C LEU A 439 13.09 6.85 10.69
N ALA A 440 13.99 7.30 11.57
CA ALA A 440 13.86 8.57 12.25
C ALA A 440 13.83 9.77 11.30
N GLU A 441 14.47 9.65 10.14
CA GLU A 441 14.50 10.71 9.14
C GLU A 441 13.35 10.61 8.13
N LEU A 442 13.03 9.40 7.64
CA LEU A 442 12.00 9.19 6.63
C LEU A 442 10.57 9.49 7.14
N VAL A 443 10.30 9.32 8.44
CA VAL A 443 9.00 9.68 9.04
C VAL A 443 8.70 11.19 9.00
N LYS A 444 9.68 12.04 8.67
CA LYS A 444 9.51 13.47 8.52
C LYS A 444 8.89 13.90 7.19
N ILE A 445 8.81 12.99 6.25
CA ILE A 445 8.27 13.21 4.90
C ILE A 445 6.99 12.40 4.70
N ASP A 446 6.13 12.92 3.81
CA ASP A 446 5.00 12.14 3.31
C ASP A 446 5.53 10.86 2.62
N PRO A 447 5.10 9.66 3.03
CA PRO A 447 5.55 8.40 2.44
C PRO A 447 5.39 8.35 0.91
N LYS A 448 4.42 9.05 0.34
CA LYS A 448 4.25 9.18 -1.11
C LYS A 448 5.41 9.88 -1.82
N ALA A 449 6.17 10.72 -1.12
CA ALA A 449 7.36 11.35 -1.66
C ALA A 449 8.55 10.39 -1.73
N ILE A 450 8.48 9.25 -1.06
CA ILE A 450 9.43 8.14 -1.19
C ILE A 450 8.99 7.33 -2.40
N GLY A 451 9.79 7.28 -3.47
CA GLY A 451 9.44 6.56 -4.69
C GLY A 451 9.37 5.05 -4.43
N VAL A 452 8.17 4.51 -4.25
CA VAL A 452 7.92 3.10 -3.92
C VAL A 452 7.39 2.28 -5.09
N GLY A 453 7.03 2.92 -6.22
CA GLY A 453 6.59 2.23 -7.41
C GLY A 453 6.20 3.13 -8.58
N GLN A 454 6.20 2.55 -9.78
CA GLN A 454 6.03 3.28 -11.04
C GLN A 454 4.64 3.92 -11.21
N TYR A 455 3.58 3.29 -10.67
CA TYR A 455 2.19 3.71 -10.85
C TYR A 455 1.57 4.36 -9.62
N GLN A 456 2.37 4.78 -8.64
CA GLN A 456 1.84 5.33 -7.39
C GLN A 456 0.99 6.61 -7.58
N HIS A 457 1.26 7.41 -8.63
CA HIS A 457 0.49 8.62 -8.93
C HIS A 457 -0.82 8.35 -9.69
N ASP A 458 -1.01 7.12 -10.19
CA ASP A 458 -2.24 6.71 -10.88
C ASP A 458 -3.25 6.04 -9.95
N CYS A 459 -2.80 5.57 -8.79
CA CYS A 459 -3.64 4.94 -7.79
C CYS A 459 -4.54 5.96 -7.06
N PRO A 460 -5.67 5.52 -6.48
CA PRO A 460 -6.50 6.34 -5.60
C PRO A 460 -5.67 6.84 -4.41
N GLN A 461 -5.45 8.16 -4.35
CA GLN A 461 -4.49 8.76 -3.41
C GLN A 461 -4.86 8.55 -1.94
N LYS A 462 -6.15 8.52 -1.60
CA LYS A 462 -6.61 8.28 -0.22
C LYS A 462 -6.28 6.87 0.27
N GLU A 463 -6.45 5.87 -0.59
CA GLU A 463 -6.15 4.46 -0.26
C GLU A 463 -4.64 4.26 -0.14
N LEU A 464 -3.89 4.85 -1.08
CA LEU A 464 -2.44 4.86 -1.03
C LEU A 464 -1.91 5.51 0.25
N ASP A 465 -2.44 6.69 0.62
CA ASP A 465 -2.09 7.38 1.88
C ASP A 465 -2.31 6.48 3.08
N THR A 466 -3.49 5.89 3.17
CA THR A 466 -3.85 5.00 4.30
C THR A 466 -2.88 3.82 4.38
N ALA A 467 -2.62 3.13 3.26
CA ALA A 467 -1.75 1.97 3.23
C ALA A 467 -0.29 2.31 3.61
N LEU A 468 0.26 3.40 3.07
CA LEU A 468 1.64 3.79 3.37
C LEU A 468 1.80 4.31 4.80
N ASN A 469 0.85 5.09 5.32
CA ASN A 469 0.87 5.54 6.71
C ASN A 469 0.74 4.37 7.70
N ASN A 470 -0.06 3.36 7.40
CA ASN A 470 -0.12 2.13 8.19
C ASN A 470 1.25 1.44 8.28
N VAL A 471 2.00 1.37 7.17
CA VAL A 471 3.36 0.81 7.18
C VAL A 471 4.29 1.63 8.08
N VAL A 472 4.22 2.95 8.02
CA VAL A 472 5.03 3.83 8.88
C VAL A 472 4.69 3.60 10.35
N GLU A 473 3.40 3.59 10.70
CA GLU A 473 2.92 3.31 12.06
C GLU A 473 3.42 1.95 12.57
N ASP A 474 3.25 0.90 11.76
CA ASP A 474 3.67 -0.45 12.13
C ASP A 474 5.19 -0.53 12.34
N CYS A 475 6.00 0.10 11.47
CA CYS A 475 7.46 0.12 11.61
C CYS A 475 7.91 0.87 12.88
N VAL A 476 7.36 2.05 13.14
CA VAL A 476 7.70 2.85 14.33
C VAL A 476 7.37 2.11 15.62
N ASN A 477 6.19 1.49 15.67
CA ASN A 477 5.76 0.75 16.86
C ASN A 477 6.50 -0.59 17.04
N ALA A 478 6.93 -1.22 15.93
CA ALA A 478 7.79 -2.42 16.01
C ALA A 478 9.18 -2.13 16.58
N VAL A 479 9.78 -0.99 16.17
CA VAL A 479 11.11 -0.56 16.68
C VAL A 479 11.02 -0.04 18.10
N GLY A 480 9.98 0.70 18.43
CA GLY A 480 9.85 1.46 19.66
C GLY A 480 10.62 2.78 19.60
N VAL A 481 10.26 3.72 20.44
CA VAL A 481 10.71 5.11 20.35
C VAL A 481 11.26 5.59 21.68
N ASP A 482 12.51 6.07 21.68
CA ASP A 482 13.09 6.76 22.85
C ASP A 482 12.45 8.16 23.00
N VAL A 483 11.76 8.35 24.10
CA VAL A 483 10.99 9.57 24.39
C VAL A 483 11.88 10.79 24.58
N ASN A 484 13.12 10.58 25.01
CA ASN A 484 14.04 11.69 25.32
C ASN A 484 14.75 12.22 24.06
N THR A 485 14.92 11.40 23.02
CA THR A 485 15.66 11.75 21.81
C THR A 485 14.77 11.93 20.58
N ALA A 486 13.58 11.33 20.58
CA ALA A 486 12.70 11.29 19.41
C ALA A 486 12.23 12.68 18.96
N SER A 487 12.16 12.87 17.65
CA SER A 487 11.53 14.05 17.04
C SER A 487 10.01 14.02 17.23
N ARG A 488 9.37 15.19 17.12
CA ARG A 488 7.91 15.33 17.09
C ARG A 488 7.28 14.43 16.03
N SER A 489 7.88 14.38 14.84
CA SER A 489 7.38 13.57 13.71
C SER A 489 7.42 12.07 14.01
N LEU A 490 8.48 11.59 14.69
CA LEU A 490 8.59 10.21 15.09
C LEU A 490 7.58 9.85 16.19
N LEU A 491 7.44 10.70 17.21
CA LEU A 491 6.47 10.52 18.30
C LEU A 491 5.04 10.49 17.79
N GLN A 492 4.70 11.28 16.77
CA GLN A 492 3.36 11.32 16.19
C GLN A 492 2.93 9.98 15.58
N GLN A 493 3.86 9.12 15.17
CA GLN A 493 3.60 7.80 14.60
C GLN A 493 3.47 6.69 15.66
N VAL A 494 3.68 7.03 16.93
CA VAL A 494 3.49 6.08 18.02
C VAL A 494 2.00 5.87 18.27
N SER A 495 1.58 4.62 18.37
CA SER A 495 0.22 4.21 18.68
C SER A 495 -0.39 5.03 19.82
N GLY A 496 -1.57 5.56 19.62
CA GLY A 496 -2.29 6.39 20.61
C GLY A 496 -1.82 7.84 20.74
N LEU A 497 -0.73 8.25 20.06
CA LEU A 497 -0.29 9.63 20.00
C LEU A 497 -0.79 10.33 18.72
N ASN A 498 -0.81 11.66 18.77
CA ASN A 498 -1.13 12.52 17.63
C ASN A 498 -0.20 13.75 17.61
N ALA A 499 -0.34 14.61 16.61
CA ALA A 499 0.50 15.80 16.45
C ALA A 499 0.53 16.70 17.70
N THR A 500 -0.61 16.82 18.39
CA THR A 500 -0.70 17.66 19.60
C THR A 500 0.02 17.02 20.79
N THR A 501 -0.23 15.74 21.04
CA THR A 501 0.42 15.01 22.15
C THR A 501 1.91 14.86 21.92
N ALA A 502 2.35 14.58 20.67
CA ALA A 502 3.76 14.54 20.30
C ALA A 502 4.46 15.89 20.57
N LYS A 503 3.84 17.01 20.16
CA LYS A 503 4.34 18.36 20.47
C LYS A 503 4.47 18.61 21.99
N ASN A 504 3.45 18.21 22.76
CA ASN A 504 3.42 18.41 24.20
C ASN A 504 4.48 17.55 24.92
N ILE A 505 4.78 16.34 24.43
CA ILE A 505 5.87 15.52 24.97
C ILE A 505 7.22 16.22 24.78
N VAL A 506 7.48 16.78 23.60
CA VAL A 506 8.71 17.52 23.31
C VAL A 506 8.81 18.76 24.20
N ALA A 507 7.75 19.58 24.25
CA ALA A 507 7.72 20.77 25.11
C ALA A 507 7.93 20.43 26.60
N TYR A 508 7.29 19.36 27.08
CA TYR A 508 7.41 18.92 28.47
C TYR A 508 8.87 18.56 28.82
N ARG A 509 9.60 17.84 27.96
CA ARG A 509 11.01 17.49 28.22
C ARG A 509 11.96 18.69 28.14
N GLU A 510 11.63 19.69 27.29
CA GLU A 510 12.39 20.91 27.19
C GLU A 510 12.24 21.81 28.47
N GLU A 511 11.03 21.83 29.01
CA GLU A 511 10.71 22.63 30.21
C GLU A 511 11.10 21.92 31.52
N ASN A 512 10.93 20.62 31.64
CA ASN A 512 11.06 19.86 32.90
C ASN A 512 12.28 18.92 32.92
N GLY A 513 13.08 18.89 31.86
CA GLY A 513 14.18 17.95 31.71
C GLY A 513 13.73 16.60 31.16
N ILE A 514 14.70 15.66 31.04
CA ILE A 514 14.48 14.33 30.48
C ILE A 514 13.49 13.50 31.31
N PHE A 515 12.71 12.66 30.64
CA PHE A 515 11.89 11.66 31.30
C PHE A 515 12.78 10.59 31.97
N THR A 516 12.50 10.27 33.21
CA THR A 516 13.19 9.24 34.01
C THR A 516 12.27 8.07 34.38
N SER A 517 11.00 8.12 33.99
CA SER A 517 10.04 7.02 34.10
C SER A 517 8.86 7.17 33.15
N ARG A 518 8.26 6.06 32.72
CA ARG A 518 7.00 6.08 31.94
C ARG A 518 5.84 6.76 32.68
N ALA A 519 5.83 6.67 34.02
CA ALA A 519 4.79 7.31 34.83
C ALA A 519 4.75 8.84 34.64
N GLN A 520 5.87 9.48 34.32
CA GLN A 520 5.92 10.93 34.06
C GLN A 520 5.16 11.33 32.81
N LEU A 521 4.97 10.45 31.84
CA LEU A 521 4.16 10.71 30.64
C LEU A 521 2.71 11.12 30.99
N LYS A 522 2.17 10.61 32.10
CA LYS A 522 0.84 11.00 32.60
C LYS A 522 0.72 12.50 32.99
N LYS A 523 1.86 13.17 33.15
CA LYS A 523 1.89 14.61 33.45
C LYS A 523 1.90 15.49 32.21
N VAL A 524 2.09 14.90 31.02
CA VAL A 524 2.10 15.62 29.75
C VAL A 524 0.70 16.14 29.42
N PRO A 525 0.55 17.45 29.15
CA PRO A 525 -0.74 18.02 28.81
C PRO A 525 -1.42 17.32 27.62
N LYS A 526 -2.73 17.06 27.70
CA LYS A 526 -3.56 16.38 26.70
C LYS A 526 -3.20 14.92 26.42
N LEU A 527 -2.28 14.31 27.14
CA LEU A 527 -2.00 12.90 27.08
C LEU A 527 -2.91 12.18 28.10
N GLY A 528 -4.13 11.87 27.67
CA GLY A 528 -5.14 11.22 28.53
C GLY A 528 -4.83 9.74 28.81
N ALA A 529 -5.63 9.13 29.70
CA ALA A 529 -5.43 7.76 30.13
C ALA A 529 -5.42 6.75 28.95
N LYS A 530 -6.33 6.89 27.99
CA LYS A 530 -6.40 6.01 26.80
C LYS A 530 -5.15 6.16 25.91
N ALA A 531 -4.71 7.40 25.67
CA ALA A 531 -3.50 7.66 24.88
C ALA A 531 -2.26 7.10 25.58
N PHE A 532 -2.15 7.26 26.91
CA PHE A 532 -1.08 6.66 27.69
C PHE A 532 -1.10 5.13 27.59
N GLN A 533 -2.27 4.50 27.78
CA GLN A 533 -2.41 3.06 27.66
C GLN A 533 -1.92 2.55 26.31
N GLN A 534 -2.28 3.21 25.21
CA GLN A 534 -1.91 2.75 23.87
C GLN A 534 -0.44 3.04 23.51
N SER A 535 0.14 4.09 24.07
CA SER A 535 1.52 4.50 23.69
C SER A 535 2.62 3.99 24.62
N ALA A 536 2.33 3.80 25.90
CA ALA A 536 3.36 3.60 26.92
C ALA A 536 4.28 2.40 26.64
N GLY A 537 3.76 1.30 26.10
CA GLY A 537 4.55 0.14 25.78
C GLY A 537 5.51 0.32 24.60
N PHE A 538 5.25 1.27 23.72
CA PHE A 538 6.09 1.59 22.55
C PHE A 538 7.13 2.68 22.84
N LEU A 539 6.97 3.43 23.93
CA LEU A 539 7.91 4.46 24.36
C LEU A 539 8.99 3.88 25.26
N ARG A 540 10.25 4.19 24.98
CA ARG A 540 11.42 3.73 25.72
C ARG A 540 12.02 4.89 26.54
N ILE A 541 12.53 4.58 27.72
CA ILE A 541 13.25 5.53 28.57
C ILE A 541 14.52 4.84 29.10
N PRO A 542 15.64 4.91 28.35
CA PRO A 542 16.89 4.27 28.75
C PRO A 542 17.42 4.74 30.11
N GLU A 543 17.16 5.99 30.48
CA GLU A 543 17.60 6.63 31.72
C GLU A 543 16.76 6.22 32.94
N SER A 544 15.71 5.40 32.76
CA SER A 544 14.84 5.00 33.88
C SER A 544 15.55 4.08 34.86
N LYS A 545 15.22 4.28 36.15
CA LYS A 545 15.61 3.33 37.20
C LYS A 545 14.88 1.99 37.09
N GLU A 546 13.65 1.99 36.53
CA GLU A 546 12.87 0.79 36.26
C GLU A 546 13.31 0.21 34.91
N ILE A 547 13.89 -0.98 34.91
CA ILE A 547 14.40 -1.66 33.72
C ILE A 547 13.29 -1.87 32.67
N LEU A 548 12.06 -2.10 33.12
CA LEU A 548 10.90 -2.37 32.26
C LEU A 548 10.55 -1.15 31.39
N ASP A 549 10.89 0.07 31.81
CA ASP A 549 10.65 1.28 31.04
C ASP A 549 11.51 1.36 29.76
N ASN A 550 12.61 0.61 29.68
CA ASN A 550 13.44 0.47 28.48
C ASN A 550 13.18 -0.85 27.72
N THR A 551 12.00 -1.43 27.85
CA THR A 551 11.59 -2.66 27.17
C THR A 551 10.28 -2.49 26.42
N GLY A 552 9.86 -3.47 25.62
CA GLY A 552 8.54 -3.55 25.01
C GLY A 552 7.45 -4.05 25.96
N VAL A 553 7.74 -4.30 27.22
CA VAL A 553 6.73 -4.72 28.21
C VAL A 553 5.78 -3.58 28.51
N HIS A 554 4.49 -3.83 28.42
CA HIS A 554 3.47 -2.82 28.73
C HIS A 554 3.37 -2.60 30.25
N PRO A 555 3.12 -1.37 30.75
CA PRO A 555 2.96 -1.10 32.18
C PRO A 555 1.91 -1.97 32.89
N GLU A 556 0.85 -2.38 32.21
CA GLU A 556 -0.17 -3.32 32.74
C GLU A 556 0.44 -4.69 33.10
N SER A 557 1.55 -5.09 32.48
CA SER A 557 2.21 -6.37 32.69
C SER A 557 3.44 -6.29 33.58
N TYR A 558 3.72 -5.17 34.22
CA TYR A 558 4.91 -5.00 35.06
C TYR A 558 4.92 -5.94 36.24
N GLU A 559 3.77 -6.19 36.88
CA GLU A 559 3.68 -7.11 38.01
C GLU A 559 3.97 -8.56 37.57
N ALA A 560 3.44 -8.97 36.40
CA ALA A 560 3.75 -10.29 35.84
C ALA A 560 5.24 -10.43 35.46
N ALA A 561 5.84 -9.36 34.90
CA ALA A 561 7.27 -9.35 34.58
C ALA A 561 8.15 -9.46 35.84
N LYS A 562 7.81 -8.77 36.91
CA LYS A 562 8.49 -8.86 38.21
C LYS A 562 8.32 -10.24 38.85
N ALA A 563 7.12 -10.82 38.76
CA ALA A 563 6.86 -12.17 39.21
C ALA A 563 7.72 -13.22 38.45
N LEU A 564 7.84 -13.06 37.13
CA LEU A 564 8.70 -13.90 36.30
C LEU A 564 10.18 -13.80 36.72
N LEU A 565 10.68 -12.58 36.94
CA LEU A 565 12.05 -12.38 37.40
C LEU A 565 12.28 -13.02 38.80
N ALA A 566 11.32 -12.86 39.71
CA ALA A 566 11.36 -13.45 41.03
C ALA A 566 11.34 -15.00 40.99
N LEU A 567 10.53 -15.57 40.09
CA LEU A 567 10.43 -17.04 39.89
C LEU A 567 11.78 -17.65 39.51
N PHE A 568 12.60 -16.96 38.72
CA PHE A 568 13.93 -17.40 38.35
C PHE A 568 15.07 -16.79 39.17
N GLY A 569 14.75 -16.04 40.24
CA GLY A 569 15.74 -15.43 41.15
C GLY A 569 16.60 -14.34 40.47
N LEU A 570 16.10 -13.72 39.37
CA LEU A 570 16.82 -12.71 38.62
C LEU A 570 16.56 -11.30 39.14
N LYS A 571 17.62 -10.48 39.15
CA LYS A 571 17.57 -9.08 39.59
C LYS A 571 18.03 -8.15 38.48
N LYS A 572 17.82 -6.83 38.68
CA LYS A 572 18.35 -5.81 37.78
C LYS A 572 19.88 -5.92 37.69
N GLY A 573 20.38 -6.05 36.47
CA GLY A 573 21.81 -6.19 36.16
C GLY A 573 22.26 -7.61 35.88
N ASP A 574 21.40 -8.60 36.14
CA ASP A 574 21.70 -9.99 35.80
C ASP A 574 21.59 -10.22 34.28
N ASP A 575 22.29 -11.25 33.79
CA ASP A 575 22.18 -11.66 32.40
C ASP A 575 20.86 -12.40 32.17
N MET A 576 19.94 -11.76 31.44
CA MET A 576 18.61 -12.29 31.16
C MET A 576 18.51 -13.00 29.80
N ARG A 577 19.60 -13.14 29.03
CA ARG A 577 19.56 -13.73 27.66
C ARG A 577 19.03 -15.15 27.63
N ALA A 578 19.30 -15.93 28.68
CA ALA A 578 18.81 -17.30 28.81
C ALA A 578 17.39 -17.41 29.40
N LEU A 579 16.70 -16.29 29.70
CA LEU A 579 15.38 -16.31 30.31
C LEU A 579 14.33 -17.05 29.47
N PRO A 580 14.23 -16.85 28.11
CA PRO A 580 13.28 -17.61 27.29
C PRO A 580 13.52 -19.12 27.34
N GLU A 581 14.77 -19.58 27.35
CA GLU A 581 15.12 -21.01 27.46
C GLU A 581 14.77 -21.58 28.83
N LYS A 582 15.06 -20.85 29.92
CA LYS A 582 14.67 -21.22 31.29
C LYS A 582 13.15 -21.32 31.42
N LEU A 583 12.40 -20.37 30.83
CA LEU A 583 10.95 -20.40 30.82
C LEU A 583 10.40 -21.62 30.06
N ALA A 584 10.97 -21.93 28.90
CA ALA A 584 10.59 -23.11 28.12
C ALA A 584 10.85 -24.42 28.90
N ALA A 585 12.00 -24.52 29.58
CA ALA A 585 12.36 -25.67 30.38
C ALA A 585 11.46 -25.83 31.64
N TYR A 586 11.04 -24.73 32.26
CA TYR A 586 10.14 -24.74 33.42
C TYR A 586 8.70 -25.10 33.05
N GLY A 587 8.29 -24.80 31.82
CA GLY A 587 6.96 -24.92 31.27
C GLY A 587 6.20 -23.57 31.27
N ALA A 588 6.05 -22.98 30.08
CA ALA A 588 5.46 -21.65 29.90
C ALA A 588 4.05 -21.52 30.49
N ALA A 589 3.19 -22.52 30.29
CA ALA A 589 1.83 -22.54 30.83
C ALA A 589 1.80 -22.56 32.37
N LYS A 590 2.71 -23.31 32.99
CA LYS A 590 2.84 -23.38 34.47
C LYS A 590 3.30 -22.04 35.02
N ALA A 591 4.35 -21.46 34.45
CA ALA A 591 4.87 -20.16 34.86
C ALA A 591 3.82 -19.02 34.63
N ALA A 592 3.03 -19.10 33.57
CA ALA A 592 1.97 -18.15 33.28
C ALA A 592 0.88 -18.13 34.36
N ALA A 593 0.49 -19.30 34.84
CA ALA A 593 -0.45 -19.41 35.95
C ALA A 593 0.13 -18.81 37.24
N GLU A 594 1.42 -19.06 37.57
CA GLU A 594 2.08 -18.50 38.74
C GLU A 594 2.28 -16.96 38.64
N CYS A 595 2.49 -16.44 37.43
CA CYS A 595 2.64 -15.01 37.18
C CYS A 595 1.30 -14.28 36.93
N ALA A 596 0.16 -14.99 37.01
CA ALA A 596 -1.20 -14.45 36.78
C ALA A 596 -1.36 -13.74 35.45
N VAL A 597 -0.82 -14.30 34.36
CA VAL A 597 -0.87 -13.72 33.00
C VAL A 597 -1.04 -14.85 31.97
N GLY A 598 -1.47 -14.50 30.74
CA GLY A 598 -1.57 -15.48 29.64
C GLY A 598 -0.19 -16.00 29.21
N GLU A 599 -0.17 -17.23 28.67
CA GLU A 599 1.07 -17.90 28.26
C GLU A 599 1.80 -17.14 27.14
N ILE A 600 1.07 -16.68 26.12
CA ILE A 600 1.63 -15.92 24.98
C ILE A 600 2.28 -14.63 25.49
N THR A 601 1.59 -13.93 26.38
CA THR A 601 2.06 -12.67 26.97
C THR A 601 3.30 -12.90 27.82
N LEU A 602 3.36 -13.99 28.62
CA LEU A 602 4.54 -14.30 29.43
C LEU A 602 5.77 -14.63 28.59
N VAL A 603 5.58 -15.39 27.49
CA VAL A 603 6.66 -15.69 26.54
C VAL A 603 7.19 -14.43 25.91
N ASP A 604 6.32 -13.49 25.54
CA ASP A 604 6.73 -12.20 25.00
C ASP A 604 7.50 -11.35 26.04
N ILE A 605 7.03 -11.32 27.28
CA ILE A 605 7.74 -10.64 28.38
C ILE A 605 9.15 -11.20 28.54
N ALA A 606 9.30 -12.52 28.52
CA ALA A 606 10.61 -13.17 28.64
C ALA A 606 11.56 -12.79 27.49
N LYS A 607 11.04 -12.75 26.26
CA LYS A 607 11.80 -12.31 25.09
C LYS A 607 12.23 -10.83 25.18
N GLU A 608 11.36 -9.97 25.64
CA GLU A 608 11.66 -8.53 25.82
C GLU A 608 12.71 -8.32 26.92
N LEU A 609 12.61 -9.06 28.02
CA LEU A 609 13.59 -8.98 29.12
C LEU A 609 14.95 -9.55 28.72
N SER A 610 14.99 -10.54 27.83
CA SER A 610 16.26 -11.13 27.38
C SER A 610 17.13 -10.15 26.57
N LYS A 611 16.53 -9.11 26.00
CA LYS A 611 17.21 -8.11 25.18
C LYS A 611 16.61 -6.70 25.44
N PRO A 612 16.84 -6.10 26.64
CA PRO A 612 16.31 -4.79 26.96
C PRO A 612 16.87 -3.72 25.98
N GLY A 613 16.02 -2.79 25.55
CA GLY A 613 16.41 -1.77 24.58
C GLY A 613 16.68 -2.27 23.15
N ARG A 614 16.28 -3.51 22.84
CA ARG A 614 16.47 -4.10 21.50
C ARG A 614 15.81 -3.27 20.40
N ASP A 615 16.61 -2.99 19.38
CA ASP A 615 16.12 -2.53 18.09
C ASP A 615 16.02 -3.76 17.16
N PRO A 616 14.83 -4.14 16.66
CA PRO A 616 14.69 -5.32 15.79
C PRO A 616 15.50 -5.19 14.48
N ARG A 617 15.93 -3.99 14.11
CA ARG A 617 16.78 -3.74 12.94
C ARG A 617 18.24 -4.22 13.15
N ASP A 618 18.68 -4.37 14.39
CA ASP A 618 20.05 -4.86 14.69
C ASP A 618 20.24 -6.35 14.30
N GLU A 619 19.15 -7.09 14.09
CA GLU A 619 19.19 -8.49 13.66
C GLU A 619 19.21 -8.65 12.12
N LEU A 620 18.99 -7.56 11.39
CA LEU A 620 19.05 -7.54 9.94
C LEU A 620 20.51 -7.42 9.46
N PRO A 621 20.83 -7.88 8.24
CA PRO A 621 22.16 -7.70 7.66
C PRO A 621 22.57 -6.23 7.66
N ALA A 622 23.79 -5.95 8.14
CA ALA A 622 24.31 -4.59 8.12
C ALA A 622 24.38 -4.03 6.69
N PRO A 623 24.17 -2.71 6.51
CA PRO A 623 24.29 -2.08 5.20
C PRO A 623 25.69 -2.28 4.60
N ILE A 624 25.75 -2.46 3.27
CA ILE A 624 27.02 -2.65 2.57
C ILE A 624 27.72 -1.29 2.44
N LEU A 625 28.72 -1.06 3.28
CA LEU A 625 29.60 0.10 3.19
C LEU A 625 30.74 -0.19 2.22
N ARG A 626 30.95 0.70 1.23
CA ARG A 626 31.88 0.50 0.10
C ARG A 626 33.12 1.36 0.24
N LYS A 627 34.17 0.95 -0.47
CA LYS A 627 35.42 1.70 -0.63
C LYS A 627 35.79 1.92 -2.10
N ASP A 628 35.28 1.09 -2.99
CA ASP A 628 35.60 1.07 -4.44
C ASP A 628 34.32 1.08 -5.28
N VAL A 629 34.43 1.53 -6.54
CA VAL A 629 33.34 1.53 -7.54
C VAL A 629 33.53 0.33 -8.48
N LEU A 630 32.42 -0.39 -8.76
CA LEU A 630 32.34 -1.35 -9.87
C LEU A 630 31.62 -0.68 -11.04
N GLU A 631 32.16 -0.81 -12.25
CA GLU A 631 31.50 -0.33 -13.47
C GLU A 631 30.85 -1.50 -14.23
N MET A 632 29.84 -1.20 -15.06
CA MET A 632 29.14 -2.24 -15.86
C MET A 632 30.09 -3.02 -16.77
N LYS A 633 31.11 -2.35 -17.29
CA LYS A 633 32.17 -2.99 -18.13
C LYS A 633 33.02 -4.01 -17.37
N ASP A 634 33.05 -3.94 -16.02
CA ASP A 634 33.84 -4.85 -15.19
C ASP A 634 33.06 -6.15 -14.90
N LEU A 635 31.79 -6.20 -15.26
CA LEU A 635 30.92 -7.35 -15.05
C LEU A 635 31.14 -8.41 -16.14
N VAL A 636 31.41 -9.62 -15.70
CA VAL A 636 31.60 -10.79 -16.59
C VAL A 636 30.51 -11.81 -16.27
N PRO A 637 29.84 -12.43 -17.27
CA PRO A 637 28.94 -13.54 -17.05
C PRO A 637 29.60 -14.65 -16.21
N GLY A 638 28.89 -15.14 -15.20
CA GLY A 638 29.41 -16.09 -14.22
C GLY A 638 30.04 -15.46 -12.97
N MET A 639 30.20 -14.15 -12.91
CA MET A 639 30.73 -13.44 -11.74
C MET A 639 29.72 -13.50 -10.60
N GLU A 640 30.16 -13.92 -9.41
CA GLU A 640 29.37 -13.91 -8.18
C GLU A 640 29.56 -12.57 -7.47
N LEU A 641 28.45 -11.93 -7.14
CA LEU A 641 28.42 -10.63 -6.45
C LEU A 641 27.44 -10.68 -5.28
N THR A 642 27.71 -9.83 -4.30
CA THR A 642 26.74 -9.55 -3.24
C THR A 642 26.03 -8.24 -3.57
N GLY A 643 24.71 -8.25 -3.54
CA GLY A 643 23.91 -7.07 -3.82
C GLY A 643 22.78 -6.89 -2.80
N THR A 644 22.17 -5.72 -2.85
CA THR A 644 21.01 -5.37 -2.01
C THR A 644 19.76 -5.28 -2.88
N VAL A 645 18.69 -5.94 -2.46
CA VAL A 645 17.37 -5.85 -3.13
C VAL A 645 16.85 -4.42 -3.04
N ARG A 646 16.58 -3.80 -4.19
CA ARG A 646 16.09 -2.43 -4.31
C ARG A 646 14.58 -2.36 -4.51
N ASN A 647 14.05 -3.30 -5.29
CA ASN A 647 12.62 -3.33 -5.61
C ASN A 647 12.17 -4.77 -5.87
N VAL A 648 10.94 -5.08 -5.44
CA VAL A 648 10.29 -6.38 -5.65
C VAL A 648 9.02 -6.15 -6.45
N ILE A 649 8.91 -6.80 -7.61
CA ILE A 649 7.78 -6.67 -8.54
C ILE A 649 7.30 -8.05 -8.99
N ASP A 650 6.14 -8.13 -9.61
CA ASP A 650 5.47 -9.39 -9.96
C ASP A 650 6.35 -10.38 -10.76
N PHE A 651 7.19 -9.88 -11.64
CA PHE A 651 8.01 -10.72 -12.53
C PHE A 651 9.48 -10.88 -12.09
N GLY A 652 9.90 -10.25 -10.98
CA GLY A 652 11.27 -10.39 -10.51
C GLY A 652 11.68 -9.39 -9.44
N VAL A 653 12.98 -9.31 -9.22
CA VAL A 653 13.62 -8.50 -8.18
C VAL A 653 14.75 -7.69 -8.78
N PHE A 654 14.77 -6.39 -8.52
CA PHE A 654 15.90 -5.53 -8.84
C PHE A 654 16.90 -5.52 -7.69
N VAL A 655 18.16 -5.80 -8.03
CA VAL A 655 19.27 -5.93 -7.08
C VAL A 655 20.37 -4.95 -7.43
N ASP A 656 20.71 -4.08 -6.49
CA ASP A 656 21.90 -3.23 -6.56
C ASP A 656 23.15 -4.07 -6.25
N ILE A 657 23.93 -4.32 -7.26
CA ILE A 657 25.20 -5.10 -7.16
C ILE A 657 26.45 -4.21 -7.09
N GLY A 658 26.26 -2.91 -6.92
CA GLY A 658 27.37 -1.96 -6.81
C GLY A 658 27.79 -1.29 -8.11
N VAL A 659 27.13 -1.61 -9.21
CA VAL A 659 27.19 -0.85 -10.47
C VAL A 659 25.99 0.10 -10.52
N HIS A 660 26.09 1.15 -11.33
CA HIS A 660 25.06 2.20 -11.40
C HIS A 660 23.72 1.78 -12.04
N GLN A 661 23.56 0.51 -12.34
CA GLN A 661 22.37 -0.07 -12.91
C GLN A 661 21.96 -1.27 -12.07
N ASP A 662 20.72 -1.28 -11.57
CA ASP A 662 20.20 -2.44 -10.88
C ASP A 662 20.10 -3.63 -11.83
N GLY A 663 20.54 -4.79 -11.38
CA GLY A 663 20.38 -6.04 -12.11
C GLY A 663 19.04 -6.68 -11.81
N LEU A 664 18.42 -7.29 -12.81
CA LEU A 664 17.16 -8.00 -12.67
C LEU A 664 17.40 -9.49 -12.41
N VAL A 665 16.91 -9.97 -11.27
CA VAL A 665 16.69 -11.40 -11.01
C VAL A 665 15.24 -11.71 -11.39
N HIS A 666 15.02 -12.36 -12.54
CA HIS A 666 13.69 -12.77 -12.94
C HIS A 666 13.09 -13.77 -11.92
N ILE A 667 11.78 -13.81 -11.72
CA ILE A 667 11.12 -14.68 -10.74
C ILE A 667 11.52 -16.15 -10.89
N SER A 668 11.77 -16.60 -12.11
CA SER A 668 12.28 -17.94 -12.41
C SER A 668 13.72 -18.19 -11.94
N GLU A 669 14.50 -17.15 -11.69
CA GLU A 669 15.92 -17.19 -11.30
C GLU A 669 16.14 -16.94 -9.79
N VAL A 670 15.06 -16.71 -9.02
CA VAL A 670 15.12 -16.49 -7.57
C VAL A 670 15.43 -17.81 -6.83
N CYS A 671 14.69 -18.88 -7.13
CA CYS A 671 14.88 -20.18 -6.49
C CYS A 671 14.42 -21.36 -7.39
N ASN A 672 14.66 -22.59 -6.93
CA ASN A 672 14.32 -23.80 -7.68
C ASN A 672 12.84 -24.21 -7.59
N ARG A 673 12.03 -23.56 -6.73
CA ARG A 673 10.58 -23.79 -6.66
C ARG A 673 9.83 -22.70 -7.41
N ARG A 674 8.61 -23.03 -7.88
CA ARG A 674 7.76 -22.01 -8.50
C ARG A 674 7.20 -21.10 -7.44
N LEU A 675 7.44 -19.80 -7.57
CA LEU A 675 6.89 -18.74 -6.74
C LEU A 675 5.65 -18.15 -7.43
N LYS A 676 4.67 -17.71 -6.65
CA LYS A 676 3.55 -16.89 -7.14
C LYS A 676 3.99 -15.43 -7.25
N HIS A 677 4.75 -14.96 -6.27
CA HIS A 677 5.33 -13.63 -6.23
C HIS A 677 6.72 -13.67 -5.57
N PRO A 678 7.70 -12.87 -6.02
CA PRO A 678 9.04 -12.89 -5.43
C PRO A 678 9.10 -12.51 -3.94
N SER A 679 8.12 -11.74 -3.43
CA SER A 679 8.03 -11.38 -2.01
C SER A 679 7.81 -12.56 -1.05
N GLU A 680 7.50 -13.75 -1.58
CA GLU A 680 7.48 -14.99 -0.76
C GLU A 680 8.88 -15.35 -0.22
N MET A 681 9.94 -14.83 -0.84
CA MET A 681 11.32 -15.15 -0.47
C MET A 681 12.20 -13.94 -0.23
N LEU A 682 11.91 -12.80 -0.86
CA LEU A 682 12.80 -11.64 -0.88
C LEU A 682 12.04 -10.36 -0.51
N LYS A 683 12.72 -9.49 0.20
CA LYS A 683 12.23 -8.17 0.59
C LYS A 683 13.22 -7.11 0.15
N VAL A 684 12.75 -5.89 -0.07
CA VAL A 684 13.62 -4.73 -0.31
C VAL A 684 14.56 -4.57 0.91
N GLY A 685 15.84 -4.34 0.65
CA GLY A 685 16.86 -4.26 1.68
C GLY A 685 17.57 -5.60 1.97
N ASP A 686 17.06 -6.74 1.51
CA ASP A 686 17.74 -8.02 1.68
C ASP A 686 19.09 -8.01 0.96
N VAL A 687 20.12 -8.53 1.64
CA VAL A 687 21.44 -8.73 1.05
C VAL A 687 21.49 -10.14 0.46
N VAL A 688 21.68 -10.22 -0.85
CA VAL A 688 21.62 -11.47 -1.60
C VAL A 688 22.91 -11.70 -2.40
N LYS A 689 23.30 -12.97 -2.54
CA LYS A 689 24.33 -13.36 -3.50
C LYS A 689 23.69 -13.65 -4.85
N VAL A 690 24.28 -13.14 -5.90
CA VAL A 690 23.80 -13.27 -7.27
C VAL A 690 24.95 -13.61 -8.22
N VAL A 691 24.62 -14.30 -9.31
CA VAL A 691 25.54 -14.56 -10.43
C VAL A 691 25.08 -13.72 -11.61
N VAL A 692 26.00 -13.04 -12.26
CA VAL A 692 25.75 -12.31 -13.51
C VAL A 692 25.49 -13.31 -14.63
N LEU A 693 24.30 -13.25 -15.24
CA LEU A 693 23.94 -14.09 -16.39
C LEU A 693 24.32 -13.43 -17.72
N ALA A 694 23.96 -12.16 -17.87
CA ALA A 694 24.21 -11.39 -19.07
C ALA A 694 24.30 -9.90 -18.76
N VAL A 695 25.11 -9.18 -19.54
CA VAL A 695 25.25 -7.72 -19.49
C VAL A 695 24.99 -7.17 -20.90
N GLU A 696 23.91 -6.39 -21.04
CA GLU A 696 23.54 -5.72 -22.29
C GLU A 696 23.85 -4.22 -22.17
N GLU A 697 25.11 -3.81 -22.39
CA GLU A 697 25.55 -2.42 -22.20
C GLU A 697 24.72 -1.41 -22.99
N LYS A 698 24.38 -1.69 -24.27
CA LYS A 698 23.59 -0.80 -25.13
C LYS A 698 22.16 -0.55 -24.61
N ARG A 699 21.61 -1.46 -23.82
CA ARG A 699 20.26 -1.39 -23.27
C ARG A 699 20.27 -1.10 -21.77
N HIS A 700 21.43 -0.93 -21.17
CA HIS A 700 21.61 -0.77 -19.73
C HIS A 700 20.86 -1.85 -18.93
N ARG A 701 21.00 -3.13 -19.34
CA ARG A 701 20.35 -4.26 -18.68
C ARG A 701 21.37 -5.25 -18.16
N ILE A 702 21.16 -5.68 -16.92
CA ILE A 702 21.97 -6.72 -16.27
C ILE A 702 20.99 -7.81 -15.81
N SER A 703 21.21 -9.03 -16.28
CA SER A 703 20.43 -10.19 -15.86
C SER A 703 21.20 -10.98 -14.81
N LEU A 704 20.53 -11.30 -13.71
CA LEU A 704 21.13 -11.95 -12.56
C LEU A 704 20.39 -13.25 -12.22
N SER A 705 21.06 -14.16 -11.54
CA SER A 705 20.50 -15.40 -11.00
C SER A 705 20.93 -15.62 -9.55
N MET A 706 20.01 -15.95 -8.69
CA MET A 706 20.28 -16.48 -7.34
C MET A 706 20.41 -18.00 -7.33
N LYS A 707 19.80 -18.69 -8.29
CA LYS A 707 19.87 -20.15 -8.42
C LYS A 707 21.26 -20.67 -8.73
N GLN A 708 22.06 -19.89 -9.49
CA GLN A 708 23.37 -20.31 -9.98
C GLN A 708 24.51 -19.95 -9.01
N VAL A 709 24.20 -19.36 -7.87
CA VAL A 709 25.17 -19.12 -6.80
C VAL A 709 25.68 -20.47 -6.30
N LYS A 710 26.99 -20.67 -6.34
CA LYS A 710 27.63 -21.89 -5.79
C LYS A 710 27.41 -21.90 -4.28
N LYS A 711 26.86 -23.01 -3.79
CA LYS A 711 26.64 -23.22 -2.34
C LYS A 711 27.96 -23.39 -1.60
#